data_7822c583b53df4a35bf4d7ed1bcb1ade
#
_entry.id   7822c583b53df4a35bf4d7ed1bcb1ade
#
_cell.length_a   1.000
_cell.length_b   1.000
_cell.length_c   1.000
_cell.angle_alpha   90.00
_cell.angle_beta   90.00
_cell.angle_gamma   90.00
#
_symmetry.space_group_name_H-M   'P 1'
#
loop_
_entity.id
_entity.type
_entity.pdbx_description
1 polymer ?
#
loop_
_entity_poly.entity_id
_entity_poly.type
_entity_poly.pdbx_seq_one_letter_code
_entity_poly.pdbx_strand_id
1 'polypeptide(L)'
;MAVSYSSKKCESCGGSLEYIRAEKLWRCRYCGTEVVREETYDGLFTIKNVVRQTIVDAAYRRLDGARDNITECQKIDVNYVGTIIARLCYRLVCLITPGGCREEEVGGMYQRLKDDYGALCARDAGIGEDEESLYAFISDADGAADAFALLVLVFDTLGDSRRAQWCYQLLELPKVYSKACNKDLLTYCMKQGEMDAARTIAANRGNIDAHTAMHTVLTKCPDGEAKRELIALLQQQGAYTAQDKDAVRSFLQGSDSCATKIALLRSGSDAHFLPDMDVLIAAVLEPATPEETECALECICAEQLYDADLYTLLAYGISCGAEKALPVVRHIKASGHFVSLNGGMIQKVFLDMRKTAAERAALWKELSSCRMDKKALEIAAAEYLCRAADAPSDRRELMTLLLAQVEALPPSVVERYVLECRYDGEQKPEMIRCLFSLPRMHAPQFGGVLGRYLAVWPDEPALARRVMDALLNAGLPLSPNEISSFVCSRRISAAETVEVLRRLEQNGSRPRADVLSTYLERCAADFSHELFVYLFDQGVTISDLALQNYLLVCRDEAAAKVRNAAALAQKQAAPLGASLCQIGHNGHSVRCNLAQAYLLQAPDAYELGCEMLTEMTRAVKLTGEMTVDGSVVRFKKYIKESRAQLSATTVQLCEHFNLFSLF
;
A
#
# COMPACT_ATOMS: atom_id res chain seq x y z
N MET A 1 59.27 57.17 -3.66
CA MET A 1 60.40 56.78 -4.53
C MET A 1 60.17 55.35 -4.95
N ALA A 2 59.90 55.14 -6.22
CA ALA A 2 59.74 53.79 -6.76
C ALA A 2 61.08 53.04 -6.71
N VAL A 3 61.22 52.03 -5.88
CA VAL A 3 62.37 51.12 -5.94
C VAL A 3 62.07 50.16 -7.10
N SER A 4 62.68 50.47 -8.25
CA SER A 4 62.66 49.52 -9.36
C SER A 4 63.46 48.30 -8.95
N TYR A 5 62.81 47.15 -8.84
CA TYR A 5 63.46 45.86 -8.85
C TYR A 5 64.00 45.63 -10.26
N SER A 6 65.22 46.12 -10.54
CA SER A 6 65.94 45.71 -11.71
C SER A 6 66.19 44.19 -11.56
N SER A 7 65.85 43.41 -12.58
CA SER A 7 66.21 42.00 -12.67
C SER A 7 67.70 41.90 -12.27
N LYS A 8 68.01 41.12 -11.20
CA LYS A 8 69.39 40.97 -10.70
C LYS A 8 70.19 40.31 -11.80
N LYS A 9 70.83 41.12 -12.64
CA LYS A 9 71.72 40.66 -13.68
C LYS A 9 73.16 40.86 -13.22
N CYS A 10 74.00 39.93 -13.56
CA CYS A 10 75.44 40.01 -13.33
C CYS A 10 76.05 41.19 -14.12
N GLU A 11 76.74 42.06 -13.45
CA GLU A 11 77.38 43.22 -14.09
C GLU A 11 78.50 42.80 -15.05
N SER A 12 79.05 41.58 -14.87
CA SER A 12 80.13 41.07 -15.73
C SER A 12 79.62 40.44 -17.06
N CYS A 13 78.46 39.77 -17.06
CA CYS A 13 77.99 39.00 -18.21
C CYS A 13 76.50 39.16 -18.53
N GLY A 14 75.74 39.94 -17.77
CA GLY A 14 74.33 40.13 -17.96
C GLY A 14 73.44 38.94 -17.59
N GLY A 15 73.99 37.83 -17.13
CA GLY A 15 73.25 36.63 -16.72
C GLY A 15 72.49 36.80 -15.42
N SER A 16 71.58 35.93 -15.07
CA SER A 16 70.82 35.96 -13.80
C SER A 16 71.70 35.63 -12.61
N LEU A 17 71.60 36.39 -11.57
CA LEU A 17 72.22 36.13 -10.27
C LEU A 17 71.31 35.26 -9.38
N GLU A 18 71.92 34.26 -8.74
CA GLU A 18 71.24 33.42 -7.78
C GLU A 18 71.80 33.70 -6.36
N TYR A 19 70.90 33.87 -5.39
CA TYR A 19 71.32 34.10 -4.01
C TYR A 19 71.65 32.77 -3.31
N ILE A 20 72.89 32.64 -2.84
CA ILE A 20 73.35 31.45 -2.09
C ILE A 20 73.20 31.79 -0.60
N ARG A 21 72.13 31.26 0.00
CA ARG A 21 71.77 31.52 1.41
C ARG A 21 72.87 31.16 2.42
N ALA A 22 73.58 30.06 2.19
CA ALA A 22 74.63 29.57 3.10
C ALA A 22 75.83 30.52 3.17
N GLU A 23 76.11 31.22 2.07
CA GLU A 23 77.29 32.09 1.92
C GLU A 23 76.92 33.56 1.97
N LYS A 24 75.62 33.92 2.06
CA LYS A 24 75.08 35.29 2.03
C LYS A 24 75.58 36.14 0.87
N LEU A 25 75.79 35.52 -0.27
CA LEU A 25 76.24 36.19 -1.50
C LEU A 25 75.40 35.84 -2.71
N TRP A 26 75.46 36.69 -3.74
CA TRP A 26 74.82 36.46 -5.02
C TRP A 26 75.89 35.90 -6.00
N ARG A 27 75.61 34.73 -6.62
CA ARG A 27 76.50 34.12 -7.62
C ARG A 27 75.81 34.08 -8.96
N CYS A 28 76.54 34.47 -10.01
CA CYS A 28 76.05 34.36 -11.37
C CYS A 28 76.07 32.91 -11.84
N ARG A 29 74.92 32.37 -12.31
CA ARG A 29 74.85 31.00 -12.84
C ARG A 29 75.71 30.78 -14.10
N TYR A 30 76.10 31.85 -14.85
CA TYR A 30 76.79 31.73 -16.12
C TYR A 30 78.29 31.98 -16.05
N CYS A 31 78.76 32.96 -15.27
CA CYS A 31 80.16 33.29 -15.17
C CYS A 31 80.79 33.08 -13.82
N GLY A 32 80.00 32.64 -12.84
CA GLY A 32 80.50 32.37 -11.49
C GLY A 32 80.82 33.61 -10.67
N THR A 33 80.66 34.84 -11.20
CA THR A 33 80.95 36.08 -10.48
C THR A 33 80.10 36.19 -9.20
N GLU A 34 80.80 36.34 -8.08
CA GLU A 34 80.21 36.55 -6.74
C GLU A 34 80.07 38.02 -6.44
N VAL A 35 78.88 38.41 -5.95
CA VAL A 35 78.62 39.80 -5.55
C VAL A 35 78.19 39.78 -4.09
N VAL A 36 79.02 40.32 -3.19
CA VAL A 36 78.69 40.57 -1.80
C VAL A 36 78.14 42.00 -1.76
N ARG A 37 76.87 42.14 -1.42
CA ARG A 37 76.30 43.46 -1.12
C ARG A 37 76.20 43.53 0.40
N GLU A 38 76.93 44.44 1.01
CA GLU A 38 76.70 44.89 2.39
C GLU A 38 75.37 45.68 2.38
N GLU A 39 74.30 45.04 2.76
CA GLU A 39 73.03 45.73 3.06
C GLU A 39 73.10 46.08 4.55
N THR A 40 73.26 47.32 4.87
CA THR A 40 73.00 47.85 6.21
C THR A 40 71.47 47.85 6.43
N TYR A 41 71.01 46.84 7.17
CA TYR A 41 69.60 46.62 7.42
C TYR A 41 69.16 47.49 8.61
N ASP A 42 68.33 48.51 8.37
CA ASP A 42 67.41 48.98 9.36
C ASP A 42 66.25 47.99 9.46
N GLY A 43 66.21 47.15 10.54
CA GLY A 43 65.37 45.98 10.61
C GLY A 43 63.86 46.24 10.40
N LEU A 44 63.39 47.45 10.78
CA LEU A 44 62.00 47.84 10.59
C LEU A 44 61.64 48.08 9.12
N PHE A 45 62.56 48.65 8.35
CA PHE A 45 62.32 48.93 6.93
C PHE A 45 62.27 47.62 6.11
N THR A 46 63.06 46.67 6.49
CA THR A 46 63.12 45.34 5.83
C THR A 46 61.86 44.54 6.07
N ILE A 47 61.37 44.49 7.30
CA ILE A 47 60.14 43.72 7.63
C ILE A 47 58.91 44.30 6.88
N LYS A 48 58.79 45.61 6.81
CA LYS A 48 57.71 46.27 6.03
C LYS A 48 57.76 45.91 4.55
N ASN A 49 58.93 45.82 3.95
CA ASN A 49 59.08 45.45 2.54
C ASN A 49 58.74 43.99 2.29
N VAL A 50 59.14 43.09 3.20
CA VAL A 50 58.83 41.66 3.10
C VAL A 50 57.34 41.44 3.29
N VAL A 51 56.70 42.13 4.24
CA VAL A 51 55.26 42.11 4.43
C VAL A 51 54.53 42.51 3.19
N ARG A 52 54.89 43.64 2.57
CA ARG A 52 54.31 44.08 1.31
C ARG A 52 54.48 43.07 0.18
N GLN A 53 55.69 42.51 0.05
CA GLN A 53 55.94 41.50 -0.98
C GLN A 53 55.11 40.22 -0.72
N THR A 54 54.92 39.84 0.55
CA THR A 54 54.08 38.71 0.94
C THR A 54 52.63 38.92 0.49
N ILE A 55 52.10 40.11 0.73
CA ILE A 55 50.73 40.43 0.35
C ILE A 55 50.57 40.46 -1.19
N VAL A 56 51.54 41.00 -1.92
CA VAL A 56 51.58 41.00 -3.38
C VAL A 56 51.63 39.56 -3.91
N ASP A 57 52.54 38.73 -3.37
CA ASP A 57 52.68 37.36 -3.79
C ASP A 57 51.41 36.55 -3.50
N ALA A 58 50.78 36.78 -2.36
CA ALA A 58 49.49 36.18 -2.02
C ALA A 58 48.39 36.62 -3.00
N ALA A 59 48.28 37.95 -3.26
CA ALA A 59 47.31 38.50 -4.18
C ALA A 59 47.44 37.92 -5.59
N TYR A 60 48.65 37.73 -6.08
CA TYR A 60 48.93 37.09 -7.36
C TYR A 60 48.97 35.56 -7.31
N ARG A 61 48.54 34.95 -6.19
CA ARG A 61 48.51 33.48 -5.99
C ARG A 61 49.88 32.82 -6.09
N ARG A 62 50.95 33.52 -5.81
CA ARG A 62 52.31 32.99 -5.74
C ARG A 62 52.55 32.41 -4.33
N LEU A 63 51.81 31.35 -3.99
CA LEU A 63 51.70 30.83 -2.63
C LEU A 63 53.03 30.43 -2.02
N ASP A 64 53.94 29.86 -2.81
CA ASP A 64 55.28 29.46 -2.33
C ASP A 64 56.12 30.68 -1.96
N GLY A 65 56.15 31.71 -2.80
CA GLY A 65 56.83 32.97 -2.51
C GLY A 65 56.26 33.66 -1.28
N ALA A 66 54.95 33.70 -1.14
CA ALA A 66 54.29 34.29 0.02
C ALA A 66 54.60 33.48 1.31
N ARG A 67 54.65 32.15 1.25
CA ARG A 67 55.06 31.32 2.39
C ARG A 67 56.47 31.54 2.84
N ASP A 68 57.41 31.62 1.90
CA ASP A 68 58.82 31.90 2.20
C ASP A 68 58.97 33.26 2.85
N ASN A 69 58.33 34.28 2.32
CA ASN A 69 58.36 35.65 2.85
C ASN A 69 57.76 35.71 4.27
N ILE A 70 56.66 35.01 4.55
CA ILE A 70 56.09 34.87 5.92
C ILE A 70 57.10 34.26 6.86
N THR A 71 57.78 33.22 6.43
CA THR A 71 58.82 32.58 7.23
C THR A 71 59.94 33.56 7.59
N GLU A 72 60.35 34.40 6.63
CA GLU A 72 61.35 35.46 6.90
C GLU A 72 60.81 36.54 7.86
N CYS A 73 59.57 37.02 7.65
CA CYS A 73 58.94 37.95 8.60
C CYS A 73 58.87 37.38 10.03
N GLN A 74 58.52 36.10 10.18
CA GLN A 74 58.43 35.45 11.48
C GLN A 74 59.78 35.32 12.20
N LYS A 75 60.88 35.18 11.44
CA LYS A 75 62.23 35.16 12.01
C LYS A 75 62.65 36.51 12.53
N ILE A 76 62.17 37.58 11.90
CA ILE A 76 62.53 38.97 12.32
C ILE A 76 61.64 39.34 13.51
N ASP A 77 60.32 39.31 13.35
CA ASP A 77 59.37 39.59 14.42
C ASP A 77 58.04 38.91 14.15
N VAL A 78 57.76 37.81 14.89
CA VAL A 78 56.52 37.03 14.77
C VAL A 78 55.29 37.82 15.23
N ASN A 79 55.51 38.82 16.07
CA ASN A 79 54.50 39.61 16.73
C ASN A 79 54.27 40.96 16.05
N TYR A 80 55.01 41.30 15.03
CA TYR A 80 54.76 42.52 14.25
C TYR A 80 53.42 42.46 13.57
N VAL A 81 52.63 43.54 13.70
CA VAL A 81 51.26 43.62 13.17
C VAL A 81 51.22 43.30 11.65
N GLY A 82 52.15 43.86 10.88
CA GLY A 82 52.27 43.56 9.48
C GLY A 82 52.52 42.08 9.16
N THR A 83 53.27 41.37 10.01
CA THR A 83 53.48 39.92 9.88
C THR A 83 52.16 39.15 10.09
N ILE A 84 51.36 39.57 11.07
CA ILE A 84 50.04 38.96 11.32
C ILE A 84 49.10 39.19 10.12
N ILE A 85 49.05 40.40 9.58
CA ILE A 85 48.26 40.77 8.40
C ILE A 85 48.72 39.98 7.18
N ALA A 86 50.02 39.87 6.93
CA ALA A 86 50.55 39.07 5.82
C ALA A 86 50.16 37.58 5.93
N ARG A 87 50.20 37.02 7.16
CA ARG A 87 49.73 35.65 7.40
C ARG A 87 48.24 35.51 7.15
N LEU A 88 47.44 36.46 7.58
CA LEU A 88 46.00 36.48 7.33
C LEU A 88 45.72 36.45 5.81
N CYS A 89 46.35 37.38 5.08
CA CYS A 89 46.23 37.43 3.62
C CYS A 89 46.65 36.11 2.94
N TYR A 90 47.78 35.55 3.33
CA TYR A 90 48.27 34.31 2.75
C TYR A 90 47.32 33.15 3.03
N ARG A 91 46.90 32.93 4.29
CA ARG A 91 46.00 31.84 4.68
C ARG A 91 44.67 31.98 3.98
N LEU A 92 44.18 33.20 3.86
CA LEU A 92 42.96 33.48 3.14
C LEU A 92 43.05 33.09 1.67
N VAL A 93 44.10 33.52 0.98
CA VAL A 93 44.34 33.17 -0.42
C VAL A 93 44.51 31.66 -0.62
N CYS A 94 45.15 30.96 0.31
CA CYS A 94 45.23 29.50 0.31
C CYS A 94 43.84 28.85 0.36
N LEU A 95 42.92 29.37 1.18
CA LEU A 95 41.56 28.85 1.30
C LEU A 95 40.70 29.12 0.06
N ILE A 96 40.92 30.25 -0.65
CA ILE A 96 40.14 30.63 -1.84
C ILE A 96 40.75 30.17 -3.17
N THR A 97 42.01 29.78 -3.18
CA THR A 97 42.66 29.34 -4.42
C THR A 97 42.40 27.84 -4.65
N PRO A 98 41.85 27.45 -5.81
CA PRO A 98 41.71 26.04 -6.13
C PRO A 98 43.08 25.31 -6.05
N GLY A 99 43.16 24.27 -5.20
CA GLY A 99 44.42 23.56 -4.94
C GLY A 99 45.41 24.27 -4.03
N GLY A 100 45.09 25.46 -3.52
CA GLY A 100 45.96 26.19 -2.56
C GLY A 100 45.99 25.58 -1.18
N CYS A 101 44.99 24.79 -0.82
CA CYS A 101 44.89 24.04 0.43
C CYS A 101 44.23 22.69 0.14
N ARG A 102 44.71 21.62 0.77
CA ARG A 102 44.05 20.31 0.64
C ARG A 102 42.78 20.31 1.51
N GLU A 103 41.76 19.55 1.13
CA GLU A 103 40.51 19.46 1.89
C GLU A 103 40.75 19.10 3.38
N GLU A 104 41.69 18.21 3.63
CA GLU A 104 42.09 17.81 4.99
C GLU A 104 42.76 18.94 5.80
N GLU A 105 43.37 19.92 5.14
CA GLU A 105 44.11 21.03 5.76
C GLU A 105 43.23 22.27 5.97
N VAL A 106 42.05 22.35 5.31
CA VAL A 106 41.15 23.51 5.35
C VAL A 106 40.80 23.88 6.81
N GLY A 107 40.45 22.88 7.62
CA GLY A 107 40.12 23.09 9.02
C GLY A 107 41.28 23.72 9.84
N GLY A 108 42.47 23.20 9.67
CA GLY A 108 43.65 23.74 10.32
C GLY A 108 44.05 25.12 9.82
N MET A 109 43.81 25.40 8.53
CA MET A 109 44.08 26.71 7.95
C MET A 109 43.08 27.75 8.44
N TYR A 110 41.79 27.39 8.46
CA TYR A 110 40.73 28.26 8.96
C TYR A 110 40.89 28.56 10.46
N GLN A 111 41.26 27.58 11.29
CA GLN A 111 41.53 27.83 12.71
C GLN A 111 42.71 28.78 12.91
N ARG A 112 43.79 28.58 12.17
CA ARG A 112 44.95 29.50 12.23
C ARG A 112 44.62 30.89 11.73
N LEU A 113 43.68 31.03 10.78
CA LEU A 113 43.14 32.32 10.34
C LEU A 113 42.40 33.02 11.49
N LYS A 114 41.54 32.29 12.21
CA LYS A 114 40.85 32.80 13.42
C LYS A 114 41.84 33.23 14.52
N ASP A 115 42.86 32.42 14.75
CA ASP A 115 43.88 32.70 15.76
C ASP A 115 44.67 33.99 15.47
N ASP A 116 45.10 34.18 14.21
CA ASP A 116 45.77 35.40 13.76
C ASP A 116 44.83 36.61 13.83
N TYR A 117 43.56 36.44 13.49
CA TYR A 117 42.55 37.50 13.65
C TYR A 117 42.34 37.86 15.11
N GLY A 118 42.21 36.89 15.98
CA GLY A 118 42.11 37.11 17.42
C GLY A 118 43.35 37.83 17.99
N ALA A 119 44.55 37.45 17.52
CA ALA A 119 45.79 38.10 17.89
C ALA A 119 45.86 39.59 17.39
N LEU A 120 45.29 39.83 16.21
CA LEU A 120 45.19 41.19 15.68
C LEU A 120 44.19 42.03 16.48
N CYS A 121 43.04 41.50 16.85
CA CYS A 121 42.02 42.16 17.66
C CYS A 121 42.52 42.50 19.08
N ALA A 122 43.34 41.64 19.66
CA ALA A 122 43.90 41.84 21.00
C ALA A 122 44.92 42.99 21.08
N ARG A 123 45.35 43.48 19.95
CA ARG A 123 46.39 44.54 19.88
C ARG A 123 45.78 45.91 19.49
N ASP A 124 45.07 46.50 20.39
CA ASP A 124 44.19 47.66 20.15
C ASP A 124 44.93 49.00 19.84
N ALA A 125 46.23 49.06 19.89
CA ALA A 125 46.91 50.35 19.97
C ALA A 125 47.84 50.70 18.79
N GLY A 126 48.02 49.84 17.78
CA GLY A 126 49.08 50.08 16.78
C GLY A 126 48.65 49.85 15.31
N ILE A 127 47.38 49.65 15.07
CA ILE A 127 46.90 49.19 13.75
C ILE A 127 46.67 50.32 12.77
N GLY A 128 46.43 51.56 13.22
CA GLY A 128 45.93 52.65 12.38
C GLY A 128 46.84 53.01 11.19
N GLU A 129 48.14 53.16 11.38
CA GLU A 129 49.04 53.51 10.27
C GLU A 129 49.29 52.32 9.32
N ASP A 130 49.31 51.08 9.81
CA ASP A 130 49.51 49.92 8.98
C ASP A 130 48.22 49.52 8.22
N GLU A 131 47.05 49.81 8.80
CA GLU A 131 45.75 49.62 8.12
C GLU A 131 45.56 50.59 6.98
N GLU A 132 45.88 51.89 7.15
CA GLU A 132 45.79 52.87 6.04
C GLU A 132 46.80 52.54 4.93
N SER A 133 48.00 52.11 5.28
CA SER A 133 48.99 51.67 4.30
C SER A 133 48.58 50.43 3.56
N LEU A 134 47.94 49.49 4.24
CA LEU A 134 47.41 48.29 3.63
C LEU A 134 46.20 48.57 2.73
N TYR A 135 45.32 49.48 3.17
CA TYR A 135 44.18 49.95 2.37
C TYR A 135 44.63 50.59 1.07
N ALA A 136 45.57 51.54 1.14
CA ALA A 136 46.14 52.19 -0.02
C ALA A 136 46.82 51.22 -0.97
N PHE A 137 47.54 50.23 -0.41
CA PHE A 137 48.25 49.21 -1.19
C PHE A 137 47.26 48.28 -1.94
N ILE A 138 46.16 47.94 -1.33
CA ILE A 138 45.18 47.02 -1.87
C ILE A 138 44.30 47.71 -2.91
N SER A 139 43.96 48.99 -2.67
CA SER A 139 43.19 49.79 -3.66
C SER A 139 43.97 49.98 -4.95
N ASP A 140 45.30 49.97 -4.91
CA ASP A 140 46.16 50.15 -6.07
C ASP A 140 46.58 48.82 -6.78
N ALA A 141 46.38 47.66 -6.15
CA ALA A 141 46.86 46.38 -6.67
C ALA A 141 45.76 45.62 -7.36
N ASP A 142 45.89 45.38 -8.67
CA ASP A 142 45.03 44.50 -9.44
C ASP A 142 45.14 43.05 -8.87
N GLY A 143 44.17 42.56 -8.16
CA GLY A 143 44.13 41.18 -7.63
C GLY A 143 44.26 41.02 -6.13
N ALA A 144 44.65 42.06 -5.38
CA ALA A 144 44.55 42.11 -3.93
C ALA A 144 43.09 42.15 -3.48
N ALA A 145 42.27 42.62 -4.35
CA ALA A 145 40.85 42.77 -4.24
C ALA A 145 40.08 41.49 -3.89
N ASP A 146 40.44 40.36 -4.52
CA ASP A 146 39.78 39.09 -4.29
C ASP A 146 40.07 38.53 -2.90
N ALA A 147 41.28 38.70 -2.41
CA ALA A 147 41.68 38.31 -1.05
C ALA A 147 40.93 39.11 0.01
N PHE A 148 40.69 40.38 -0.25
CA PHE A 148 40.00 41.27 0.68
C PHE A 148 38.53 41.08 0.77
N ALA A 149 37.84 40.79 -0.33
CA ALA A 149 36.43 40.47 -0.29
C ALA A 149 36.13 39.27 0.64
N LEU A 150 37.03 38.32 0.70
CA LEU A 150 36.89 37.19 1.62
C LEU A 150 37.30 37.55 3.06
N LEU A 151 38.24 38.40 3.24
CA LEU A 151 38.62 38.92 4.55
C LEU A 151 37.42 39.64 5.20
N VAL A 152 36.65 40.38 4.44
CA VAL A 152 35.38 41.00 4.86
C VAL A 152 34.41 39.94 5.34
N LEU A 153 34.17 38.91 4.52
CA LEU A 153 33.26 37.84 4.87
C LEU A 153 33.64 37.12 6.16
N VAL A 154 34.94 36.84 6.35
CA VAL A 154 35.43 36.20 7.57
C VAL A 154 35.31 37.12 8.76
N PHE A 155 35.61 38.41 8.63
CA PHE A 155 35.50 39.37 9.72
C PHE A 155 34.06 39.68 10.11
N ASP A 156 33.17 39.80 9.15
CA ASP A 156 31.74 39.97 9.41
C ASP A 156 31.18 38.74 10.17
N THR A 157 31.57 37.56 9.74
CA THR A 157 31.19 36.29 10.36
C THR A 157 31.74 36.14 11.77
N LEU A 158 32.93 36.68 12.05
CA LEU A 158 33.54 36.63 13.38
C LEU A 158 33.03 37.74 14.32
N GLY A 159 32.08 38.59 13.84
CA GLY A 159 31.40 39.58 14.67
C GLY A 159 32.17 40.89 14.91
N ASP A 160 33.24 41.15 14.18
CA ASP A 160 33.94 42.43 14.24
C ASP A 160 33.38 43.45 13.28
N SER A 161 32.30 44.14 13.68
CA SER A 161 31.56 45.08 12.84
C SER A 161 32.40 46.30 12.38
N ARG A 162 33.46 46.66 13.10
CA ARG A 162 34.32 47.76 12.74
C ARG A 162 35.20 47.48 11.52
N ARG A 163 35.78 46.27 11.52
CA ARG A 163 36.64 45.82 10.41
C ARG A 163 35.83 45.34 9.22
N ALA A 164 34.70 44.71 9.47
CA ALA A 164 33.75 44.39 8.44
C ALA A 164 33.33 45.64 7.67
N GLN A 165 32.97 46.74 8.34
CA GLN A 165 32.59 47.99 7.71
C GLN A 165 33.71 48.58 6.88
N TRP A 166 34.95 48.56 7.38
CA TRP A 166 36.10 49.03 6.60
C TRP A 166 36.37 48.17 5.36
N CYS A 167 36.23 46.90 5.49
CA CYS A 167 36.36 45.96 4.37
C CYS A 167 35.22 46.09 3.37
N TYR A 168 33.96 46.36 3.78
CA TYR A 168 32.87 46.66 2.87
C TYR A 168 33.12 47.90 2.03
N GLN A 169 33.78 48.93 2.57
CA GLN A 169 34.19 50.10 1.79
C GLN A 169 35.19 49.74 0.70
N LEU A 170 36.03 48.73 0.89
CA LEU A 170 36.93 48.24 -0.16
C LEU A 170 36.17 47.45 -1.26
N LEU A 171 35.06 46.78 -0.91
CA LEU A 171 34.22 46.08 -1.89
C LEU A 171 33.47 47.02 -2.85
N GLU A 172 33.28 48.29 -2.48
CA GLU A 172 32.67 49.27 -3.36
C GLU A 172 33.60 49.71 -4.49
N LEU A 173 34.90 49.38 -4.44
CA LEU A 173 35.83 49.67 -5.52
C LEU A 173 35.59 48.72 -6.71
N PRO A 174 35.44 49.25 -7.95
CA PRO A 174 35.02 48.46 -9.12
C PRO A 174 35.91 47.25 -9.49
N LYS A 175 37.14 47.24 -9.05
CA LYS A 175 38.11 46.18 -9.32
C LYS A 175 38.09 45.02 -8.29
N VAL A 176 37.40 45.21 -7.19
CA VAL A 176 37.37 44.29 -6.06
C VAL A 176 36.35 43.17 -6.23
N TYR A 177 35.47 43.36 -7.18
CA TYR A 177 34.33 42.49 -7.38
C TYR A 177 34.71 41.27 -8.17
N SER A 178 35.26 40.29 -7.59
CA SER A 178 35.09 38.94 -8.11
C SER A 178 35.86 37.90 -7.31
N LYS A 179 35.21 36.84 -6.94
CA LYS A 179 35.83 35.52 -6.78
C LYS A 179 36.38 35.19 -5.39
N ALA A 180 35.84 35.81 -4.37
CA ALA A 180 36.43 35.69 -3.03
C ALA A 180 35.92 34.52 -2.20
N CYS A 181 35.10 33.63 -2.71
CA CYS A 181 34.67 32.55 -1.88
C CYS A 181 35.10 31.19 -2.43
N ASN A 182 35.70 30.40 -1.55
CA ASN A 182 36.19 29.10 -1.90
C ASN A 182 35.19 28.01 -1.47
N LYS A 183 34.94 27.06 -2.34
CA LYS A 183 34.13 25.86 -2.07
C LYS A 183 34.61 25.14 -0.80
N ASP A 184 35.91 25.05 -0.57
CA ASP A 184 36.48 24.32 0.55
C ASP A 184 36.23 25.05 1.88
N LEU A 185 36.25 26.39 1.88
CA LEU A 185 35.90 27.19 3.06
C LEU A 185 34.41 27.04 3.40
N LEU A 186 33.52 27.12 2.42
CA LEU A 186 32.09 26.86 2.62
C LEU A 186 31.86 25.46 3.19
N THR A 187 32.52 24.45 2.63
CA THR A 187 32.46 23.06 3.11
C THR A 187 32.91 22.95 4.55
N TYR A 188 34.04 23.62 4.89
CA TYR A 188 34.56 23.59 6.25
C TYR A 188 33.61 24.25 7.25
N CYS A 189 33.10 25.45 6.95
CA CYS A 189 32.16 26.15 7.83
C CYS A 189 30.93 25.29 8.14
N MET A 190 30.34 24.66 7.11
CA MET A 190 29.20 23.78 7.29
C MET A 190 29.51 22.55 8.15
N LYS A 191 30.66 21.89 7.95
CA LYS A 191 31.08 20.73 8.75
C LYS A 191 31.35 21.08 10.21
N GLN A 192 31.82 22.28 10.49
CA GLN A 192 32.13 22.72 11.87
C GLN A 192 30.91 23.35 12.57
N GLY A 193 29.79 23.51 11.89
CA GLY A 193 28.60 24.18 12.43
C GLY A 193 28.66 25.69 12.47
N GLU A 194 29.64 26.30 11.81
CA GLU A 194 29.80 27.77 11.65
C GLU A 194 28.80 28.30 10.63
N MET A 195 27.50 28.17 10.96
CA MET A 195 26.44 28.39 9.97
C MET A 195 26.27 29.84 9.56
N ASP A 196 26.57 30.80 10.42
CA ASP A 196 26.53 32.23 10.07
C ASP A 196 27.62 32.56 9.05
N ALA A 197 28.81 31.99 9.19
CA ALA A 197 29.86 32.08 8.19
C ALA A 197 29.42 31.44 6.87
N ALA A 198 28.83 30.26 6.93
CA ALA A 198 28.34 29.57 5.73
C ALA A 198 27.26 30.39 5.01
N ARG A 199 26.31 31.03 5.73
CA ARG A 199 25.29 31.92 5.14
C ARG A 199 25.92 33.13 4.49
N THR A 200 26.87 33.77 5.16
CA THR A 200 27.56 34.94 4.62
C THR A 200 28.34 34.61 3.33
N ILE A 201 29.03 33.45 3.33
CA ILE A 201 29.73 32.96 2.15
C ILE A 201 28.75 32.63 1.02
N ALA A 202 27.64 31.92 1.31
CA ALA A 202 26.62 31.58 0.33
C ALA A 202 25.92 32.83 -0.24
N ALA A 203 25.64 33.83 0.58
CA ALA A 203 25.00 35.07 0.17
C ALA A 203 25.86 35.88 -0.81
N ASN A 204 27.15 36.00 -0.52
CA ASN A 204 28.08 36.83 -1.32
C ASN A 204 28.78 36.03 -2.44
N ARG A 205 28.87 34.73 -2.29
CA ARG A 205 29.40 33.72 -3.24
C ARG A 205 30.81 33.92 -3.76
N GLY A 206 31.23 35.13 -3.99
CA GLY A 206 32.56 35.43 -4.53
C GLY A 206 32.82 34.77 -5.89
N ASN A 207 33.76 33.81 -5.91
CA ASN A 207 34.12 33.05 -7.12
C ASN A 207 33.37 31.74 -7.29
N ILE A 208 32.41 31.40 -6.42
CA ILE A 208 31.56 30.24 -6.58
C ILE A 208 30.29 30.62 -7.30
N ASP A 209 29.97 29.99 -8.39
CA ASP A 209 28.64 30.12 -9.01
C ASP A 209 27.57 29.50 -8.13
N ALA A 210 26.30 29.91 -8.34
CA ALA A 210 25.18 29.45 -7.52
C ALA A 210 24.98 27.93 -7.56
N HIS A 211 25.25 27.29 -8.70
CA HIS A 211 25.13 25.84 -8.85
C HIS A 211 26.18 25.09 -8.02
N THR A 212 27.47 25.52 -8.12
CA THR A 212 28.55 24.93 -7.34
C THR A 212 28.31 25.12 -5.83
N ALA A 213 27.85 26.29 -5.41
CA ALA A 213 27.48 26.54 -4.01
C ALA A 213 26.33 25.64 -3.57
N MET A 214 25.27 25.53 -4.35
CA MET A 214 24.13 24.65 -4.07
C MET A 214 24.57 23.18 -3.98
N HIS A 215 25.32 22.71 -4.98
CA HIS A 215 25.83 21.34 -4.97
C HIS A 215 26.68 21.06 -3.70
N THR A 216 27.49 22.03 -3.29
CA THR A 216 28.29 21.92 -2.07
C THR A 216 27.41 21.85 -0.82
N VAL A 217 26.39 22.68 -0.70
CA VAL A 217 25.42 22.66 0.40
C VAL A 217 24.69 21.33 0.44
N LEU A 218 24.17 20.85 -0.70
CA LEU A 218 23.43 19.61 -0.75
C LEU A 218 24.26 18.39 -0.33
N THR A 219 25.54 18.34 -0.71
CA THR A 219 26.42 17.18 -0.47
C THR A 219 27.21 17.24 0.83
N LYS A 220 27.50 18.43 1.37
CA LYS A 220 28.43 18.59 2.51
C LYS A 220 27.77 19.19 3.75
N CYS A 221 26.65 19.89 3.62
CA CYS A 221 25.95 20.44 4.78
C CYS A 221 25.19 19.32 5.53
N PRO A 222 25.33 19.23 6.86
CA PRO A 222 24.50 18.35 7.67
C PRO A 222 23.02 18.67 7.50
N ASP A 223 22.18 17.64 7.52
CA ASP A 223 20.74 17.82 7.43
C ASP A 223 20.20 18.64 8.61
N GLY A 224 19.25 19.53 8.36
CA GLY A 224 18.65 20.36 9.38
C GLY A 224 18.15 21.70 8.86
N GLU A 225 17.71 22.56 9.79
CA GLU A 225 17.14 23.89 9.49
C GLU A 225 18.11 24.80 8.73
N ALA A 226 19.36 24.83 9.18
CA ALA A 226 20.40 25.64 8.54
C ALA A 226 20.66 25.24 7.07
N LYS A 227 20.60 23.94 6.76
CA LYS A 227 20.68 23.47 5.37
C LYS A 227 19.50 23.95 4.53
N ARG A 228 18.28 23.92 5.09
CA ARG A 228 17.08 24.43 4.41
C ARG A 228 17.17 25.93 4.12
N GLU A 229 17.67 26.70 5.08
CA GLU A 229 17.88 28.15 4.89
C GLU A 229 18.91 28.44 3.80
N LEU A 230 20.03 27.69 3.76
CA LEU A 230 21.04 27.83 2.70
C LEU A 230 20.48 27.44 1.34
N ILE A 231 19.69 26.40 1.25
CA ILE A 231 18.98 26.01 0.02
C ILE A 231 18.11 27.16 -0.45
N ALA A 232 17.23 27.70 0.40
CA ALA A 232 16.34 28.81 0.06
C ALA A 232 17.10 30.07 -0.40
N LEU A 233 18.20 30.41 0.30
CA LEU A 233 19.05 31.54 -0.06
C LEU A 233 19.65 31.38 -1.46
N LEU A 234 20.22 30.22 -1.75
CA LEU A 234 20.86 29.96 -3.04
C LEU A 234 19.87 29.86 -4.19
N GLN A 235 18.66 29.38 -3.92
CA GLN A 235 17.58 29.35 -4.91
C GLN A 235 17.11 30.73 -5.30
N GLN A 236 16.99 31.67 -4.35
CA GLN A 236 16.71 33.08 -4.63
C GLN A 236 17.79 33.73 -5.52
N GLN A 237 18.98 33.14 -5.53
CA GLN A 237 20.09 33.56 -6.37
C GLN A 237 20.18 32.83 -7.71
N GLY A 238 19.16 32.05 -8.07
CA GLY A 238 19.06 31.33 -9.32
C GLY A 238 19.84 30.00 -9.37
N ALA A 239 20.16 29.42 -8.22
CA ALA A 239 20.73 28.09 -8.18
C ALA A 239 19.67 27.03 -8.50
N TYR A 240 20.06 26.02 -9.27
CA TYR A 240 19.22 24.93 -9.73
C TYR A 240 17.98 25.39 -10.52
N THR A 241 18.12 25.24 -11.79
CA THR A 241 17.08 25.45 -12.80
C THR A 241 16.62 24.11 -13.37
N ALA A 242 15.74 24.15 -14.35
CA ALA A 242 15.28 22.97 -15.09
C ALA A 242 16.41 22.09 -15.67
N GLN A 243 17.62 22.65 -15.86
CA GLN A 243 18.79 21.91 -16.39
C GLN A 243 19.46 21.01 -15.34
N ASP A 244 19.15 21.21 -14.05
CA ASP A 244 19.79 20.48 -12.94
C ASP A 244 19.02 19.25 -12.47
N LYS A 245 18.09 18.75 -13.28
CA LYS A 245 17.19 17.66 -12.96
C LYS A 245 17.90 16.41 -12.41
N ASP A 246 19.04 16.05 -12.99
CA ASP A 246 19.83 14.88 -12.54
C ASP A 246 20.47 15.10 -11.16
N ALA A 247 20.94 16.33 -10.89
CA ALA A 247 21.50 16.66 -9.58
C ALA A 247 20.41 16.68 -8.50
N VAL A 248 19.22 17.22 -8.80
CA VAL A 248 18.04 17.17 -7.93
C VAL A 248 17.64 15.72 -7.67
N ARG A 249 17.54 14.90 -8.71
CA ARG A 249 17.24 13.46 -8.59
C ARG A 249 18.22 12.74 -7.64
N SER A 250 19.52 12.97 -7.85
CA SER A 250 20.56 12.36 -7.00
C SER A 250 20.43 12.80 -5.53
N PHE A 251 20.15 14.07 -5.29
CA PHE A 251 19.94 14.58 -3.94
C PHE A 251 18.70 13.97 -3.26
N LEU A 252 17.56 13.94 -3.96
CA LEU A 252 16.32 13.37 -3.43
C LEU A 252 16.46 11.89 -3.04
N GLN A 253 17.29 11.14 -3.75
CA GLN A 253 17.62 9.75 -3.41
C GLN A 253 18.58 9.61 -2.22
N GLY A 254 19.15 10.71 -1.74
CA GLY A 254 20.04 10.73 -0.57
C GLY A 254 19.30 10.56 0.76
N SER A 255 20.08 10.55 1.84
CA SER A 255 19.61 10.28 3.20
C SER A 255 19.04 11.48 3.96
N ASP A 256 18.95 12.66 3.34
CA ASP A 256 18.39 13.85 3.95
C ASP A 256 16.90 13.68 4.30
N SER A 257 16.44 14.42 5.31
CA SER A 257 15.04 14.41 5.76
C SER A 257 14.07 14.90 4.68
N CYS A 258 12.81 14.48 4.77
CA CYS A 258 11.76 14.94 3.87
C CYS A 258 11.62 16.46 3.87
N ALA A 259 11.69 17.09 5.05
CA ALA A 259 11.63 18.54 5.16
C ALA A 259 12.72 19.26 4.34
N THR A 260 13.94 18.73 4.31
CA THR A 260 15.05 19.29 3.53
C THR A 260 14.87 19.05 2.02
N LYS A 261 14.38 17.87 1.65
CA LYS A 261 14.03 17.55 0.26
C LYS A 261 12.90 18.44 -0.26
N ILE A 262 11.87 18.67 0.54
CA ILE A 262 10.76 19.58 0.22
C ILE A 262 11.25 21.02 0.08
N ALA A 263 12.17 21.48 0.93
CA ALA A 263 12.75 22.82 0.82
C ALA A 263 13.44 23.04 -0.53
N LEU A 264 14.13 22.03 -1.08
CA LEU A 264 14.71 22.10 -2.42
C LEU A 264 13.63 22.15 -3.51
N LEU A 265 12.53 21.44 -3.38
CA LEU A 265 11.45 21.41 -4.37
C LEU A 265 10.64 22.72 -4.40
N ARG A 266 10.54 23.42 -3.27
CA ARG A 266 9.64 24.58 -3.06
C ARG A 266 9.90 25.76 -3.99
N SER A 267 11.12 25.92 -4.46
CA SER A 267 11.50 27.05 -5.34
C SER A 267 11.52 26.72 -6.82
N GLY A 268 11.37 25.45 -7.16
CA GLY A 268 11.24 25.02 -8.54
C GLY A 268 9.78 25.09 -8.97
N SER A 269 9.25 26.30 -9.21
CA SER A 269 7.86 26.49 -9.67
C SER A 269 7.59 25.96 -11.09
N ASP A 270 8.62 25.59 -11.85
CA ASP A 270 8.47 25.03 -13.18
C ASP A 270 8.39 23.49 -13.14
N ALA A 271 7.37 22.92 -13.78
CA ALA A 271 7.20 21.46 -13.89
C ALA A 271 8.43 20.74 -14.48
N HIS A 272 9.23 21.43 -15.25
CA HIS A 272 10.46 20.90 -15.84
C HIS A 272 11.59 20.68 -14.82
N PHE A 273 11.49 21.28 -13.64
CA PHE A 273 12.45 21.11 -12.54
C PHE A 273 12.24 19.79 -11.78
N LEU A 274 11.04 19.24 -11.81
CA LEU A 274 10.71 18.03 -11.06
C LEU A 274 11.39 16.79 -11.70
N PRO A 275 12.01 15.92 -10.90
CA PRO A 275 12.45 14.61 -11.37
C PRO A 275 11.24 13.71 -11.71
N ASP A 276 11.51 12.51 -12.21
CA ASP A 276 10.46 11.55 -12.53
C ASP A 276 9.57 11.28 -11.31
N MET A 277 8.27 11.12 -11.53
CA MET A 277 7.27 10.98 -10.45
C MET A 277 7.58 9.80 -9.51
N ASP A 278 8.11 8.70 -10.03
CA ASP A 278 8.51 7.54 -9.20
C ASP A 278 9.60 7.91 -8.19
N VAL A 279 10.55 8.76 -8.58
CA VAL A 279 11.61 9.25 -7.68
C VAL A 279 11.02 10.17 -6.60
N LEU A 280 10.11 11.06 -6.97
CA LEU A 280 9.41 11.94 -6.02
C LEU A 280 8.61 11.14 -5.01
N ILE A 281 7.88 10.14 -5.46
CA ILE A 281 7.11 9.26 -4.59
C ILE A 281 8.03 8.55 -3.61
N ALA A 282 9.02 7.82 -4.10
CA ALA A 282 9.89 6.99 -3.25
C ALA A 282 10.77 7.81 -2.31
N ALA A 283 11.28 8.95 -2.77
CA ALA A 283 12.24 9.75 -2.02
C ALA A 283 11.61 10.80 -1.09
N VAL A 284 10.39 11.25 -1.38
CA VAL A 284 9.73 12.34 -0.64
C VAL A 284 8.39 11.90 -0.07
N LEU A 285 7.44 11.46 -0.91
CA LEU A 285 6.06 11.22 -0.46
C LEU A 285 5.91 9.97 0.43
N GLU A 286 6.64 8.88 0.14
CA GLU A 286 6.57 7.66 0.97
C GLU A 286 7.11 7.88 2.40
N PRO A 287 8.32 8.44 2.59
CA PRO A 287 8.87 8.66 3.92
C PRO A 287 8.27 9.87 4.66
N ALA A 288 7.61 10.82 3.97
CA ALA A 288 7.04 12.03 4.56
C ALA A 288 5.96 11.73 5.61
N THR A 289 5.84 12.61 6.62
CA THR A 289 4.65 12.66 7.49
C THR A 289 3.43 13.19 6.71
N PRO A 290 2.19 13.07 7.24
CA PRO A 290 1.02 13.65 6.59
C PRO A 290 1.16 15.15 6.31
N GLU A 291 1.68 15.93 7.28
CA GLU A 291 1.91 17.37 7.12
C GLU A 291 2.99 17.67 6.07
N GLU A 292 4.08 16.92 6.07
CA GLU A 292 5.12 17.02 5.04
C GLU A 292 4.59 16.61 3.66
N THR A 293 3.66 15.66 3.60
CA THR A 293 3.01 15.27 2.34
C THR A 293 2.23 16.45 1.73
N GLU A 294 1.46 17.18 2.53
CA GLU A 294 0.74 18.38 2.07
C GLU A 294 1.72 19.44 1.55
N CYS A 295 2.79 19.73 2.31
CA CYS A 295 3.84 20.65 1.88
C CYS A 295 4.55 20.20 0.57
N ALA A 296 4.79 18.90 0.40
CA ALA A 296 5.37 18.36 -0.83
C ALA A 296 4.42 18.51 -2.02
N LEU A 297 3.13 18.28 -1.83
CA LEU A 297 2.10 18.43 -2.86
C LEU A 297 1.98 19.89 -3.32
N GLU A 298 2.12 20.87 -2.42
CA GLU A 298 2.17 22.30 -2.79
C GLU A 298 3.32 22.61 -3.76
N CYS A 299 4.43 21.86 -3.67
CA CYS A 299 5.56 22.02 -4.57
C CYS A 299 5.35 21.33 -5.92
N ILE A 300 4.38 20.40 -6.01
CA ILE A 300 4.05 19.66 -7.22
C ILE A 300 2.87 20.35 -7.90
N CYS A 301 3.14 21.17 -8.91
CA CYS A 301 2.09 21.81 -9.70
C CYS A 301 1.40 20.76 -10.58
N ALA A 302 0.32 20.16 -10.07
CA ALA A 302 -0.39 19.09 -10.77
C ALA A 302 -0.95 19.52 -12.13
N GLU A 303 -1.25 20.81 -12.32
CA GLU A 303 -1.71 21.38 -13.60
C GLU A 303 -0.67 21.27 -14.72
N GLN A 304 0.60 21.15 -14.38
CA GLN A 304 1.72 21.11 -15.32
C GLN A 304 2.26 19.68 -15.54
N LEU A 305 1.72 18.67 -14.81
CA LEU A 305 2.14 17.29 -14.95
C LEU A 305 1.56 16.65 -16.21
N TYR A 306 2.31 15.73 -16.81
CA TYR A 306 1.81 14.87 -17.88
C TYR A 306 0.82 13.84 -17.33
N ASP A 307 -0.07 13.35 -18.17
CA ASP A 307 -1.07 12.34 -17.78
C ASP A 307 -0.45 11.09 -17.14
N ALA A 308 0.74 10.67 -17.57
CA ALA A 308 1.47 9.54 -17.01
C ALA A 308 1.91 9.78 -15.55
N ASP A 309 2.39 10.98 -15.25
CA ASP A 309 2.83 11.38 -13.90
C ASP A 309 1.64 11.52 -12.96
N LEU A 310 0.54 12.11 -13.44
CA LEU A 310 -0.73 12.19 -12.70
C LEU A 310 -1.29 10.80 -12.39
N TYR A 311 -1.21 9.89 -13.35
CA TYR A 311 -1.63 8.51 -13.16
C TYR A 311 -0.77 7.79 -12.10
N THR A 312 0.54 7.98 -12.14
CA THR A 312 1.49 7.42 -11.17
C THR A 312 1.23 7.98 -9.77
N LEU A 313 1.02 9.28 -9.65
CA LEU A 313 0.69 9.95 -8.39
C LEU A 313 -0.66 9.49 -7.83
N LEU A 314 -1.67 9.31 -8.69
CA LEU A 314 -2.97 8.77 -8.28
C LEU A 314 -2.86 7.32 -7.79
N ALA A 315 -2.09 6.48 -8.49
CA ALA A 315 -1.86 5.09 -8.10
C ALA A 315 -1.17 5.01 -6.74
N TYR A 316 -0.22 5.91 -6.47
CA TYR A 316 0.39 6.08 -5.16
C TYR A 316 -0.64 6.50 -4.11
N GLY A 317 -1.41 7.57 -4.36
CA GLY A 317 -2.44 8.07 -3.45
C GLY A 317 -3.47 7.02 -3.05
N ILE A 318 -3.88 6.17 -4.00
CA ILE A 318 -4.79 5.05 -3.71
C ILE A 318 -4.10 3.98 -2.84
N SER A 319 -2.79 3.77 -3.01
CA SER A 319 -2.03 2.68 -2.38
C SER A 319 -1.42 3.04 -1.03
N CYS A 320 -1.21 4.33 -0.73
CA CYS A 320 -0.62 4.79 0.53
C CYS A 320 -1.62 4.73 1.70
N GLY A 321 -1.14 5.01 2.92
CA GLY A 321 -2.00 5.09 4.12
C GLY A 321 -3.10 6.15 3.98
N ALA A 322 -4.18 5.98 4.71
CA ALA A 322 -5.37 6.82 4.59
C ALA A 322 -5.10 8.31 4.82
N GLU A 323 -4.23 8.64 5.77
CA GLU A 323 -3.85 10.01 6.11
C GLU A 323 -3.23 10.77 4.93
N LYS A 324 -2.47 10.06 4.08
CA LYS A 324 -1.84 10.63 2.88
C LYS A 324 -2.72 10.49 1.63
N ALA A 325 -3.57 9.48 1.58
CA ALA A 325 -4.38 9.16 0.39
C ALA A 325 -5.31 10.31 -0.01
N LEU A 326 -6.04 10.86 0.95
CA LEU A 326 -7.00 11.95 0.70
C LEU A 326 -6.33 13.24 0.22
N PRO A 327 -5.27 13.77 0.86
CA PRO A 327 -4.53 14.91 0.37
C PRO A 327 -4.05 14.75 -1.08
N VAL A 328 -3.44 13.61 -1.41
CA VAL A 328 -2.95 13.33 -2.77
C VAL A 328 -4.10 13.34 -3.80
N VAL A 329 -5.19 12.63 -3.51
CA VAL A 329 -6.34 12.56 -4.43
C VAL A 329 -7.00 13.93 -4.60
N ARG A 330 -7.15 14.70 -3.53
CA ARG A 330 -7.72 16.06 -3.58
C ARG A 330 -6.83 17.01 -4.38
N HIS A 331 -5.51 16.92 -4.20
CA HIS A 331 -4.56 17.72 -4.96
C HIS A 331 -4.67 17.46 -6.47
N ILE A 332 -4.72 16.18 -6.88
CA ILE A 332 -4.91 15.81 -8.29
C ILE A 332 -6.26 16.32 -8.81
N LYS A 333 -7.32 16.19 -8.03
CA LYS A 333 -8.66 16.63 -8.42
C LYS A 333 -8.74 18.16 -8.58
N ALA A 334 -8.05 18.90 -7.69
CA ALA A 334 -7.99 20.37 -7.74
C ALA A 334 -7.30 20.89 -9.01
N SER A 335 -6.41 20.10 -9.61
CA SER A 335 -5.76 20.47 -10.87
C SER A 335 -6.68 20.54 -12.08
N GLY A 336 -7.91 20.02 -11.98
CA GLY A 336 -8.88 20.00 -13.07
C GLY A 336 -8.61 18.96 -14.18
N HIS A 337 -7.57 18.14 -14.04
CA HIS A 337 -7.28 17.07 -14.99
C HIS A 337 -8.27 15.91 -14.88
N PHE A 338 -8.69 15.39 -16.03
CA PHE A 338 -9.53 14.21 -16.12
C PHE A 338 -8.70 12.93 -15.98
N VAL A 339 -8.59 12.42 -14.76
CA VAL A 339 -7.92 11.14 -14.53
C VAL A 339 -8.91 9.99 -14.65
N SER A 340 -8.54 8.96 -15.41
CA SER A 340 -9.33 7.73 -15.54
C SER A 340 -8.84 6.68 -14.54
N LEU A 341 -9.77 6.13 -13.76
CA LEU A 341 -9.48 5.01 -12.85
C LEU A 341 -9.50 3.69 -13.61
N ASN A 342 -8.43 2.91 -13.48
CA ASN A 342 -8.42 1.55 -13.98
C ASN A 342 -8.96 0.54 -12.95
N GLY A 343 -9.22 -0.69 -13.41
CA GLY A 343 -9.76 -1.76 -12.56
C GLY A 343 -8.89 -2.09 -11.34
N GLY A 344 -7.58 -2.07 -11.47
CA GLY A 344 -6.66 -2.33 -10.36
C GLY A 344 -6.69 -1.25 -9.28
N MET A 345 -6.86 0.01 -9.66
CA MET A 345 -7.04 1.12 -8.72
C MET A 345 -8.36 0.99 -7.97
N ILE A 346 -9.46 0.70 -8.66
CA ILE A 346 -10.78 0.52 -8.05
C ILE A 346 -10.74 -0.64 -7.05
N GLN A 347 -10.15 -1.76 -7.43
CA GLN A 347 -9.97 -2.91 -6.53
C GLN A 347 -9.16 -2.55 -5.29
N LYS A 348 -8.05 -1.83 -5.44
CA LYS A 348 -7.23 -1.39 -4.31
C LYS A 348 -7.99 -0.48 -3.34
N VAL A 349 -8.88 0.38 -3.81
CA VAL A 349 -9.71 1.22 -2.92
C VAL A 349 -10.57 0.34 -2.01
N PHE A 350 -11.20 -0.70 -2.53
CA PHE A 350 -12.16 -1.52 -1.78
C PHE A 350 -11.52 -2.71 -1.05
N LEU A 351 -10.43 -3.27 -1.57
CA LEU A 351 -9.81 -4.49 -1.03
C LEU A 351 -8.58 -4.23 -0.17
N ASP A 352 -8.13 -2.99 -0.01
CA ASP A 352 -7.01 -2.66 0.87
C ASP A 352 -7.45 -2.65 2.33
N MET A 353 -7.29 -3.79 2.99
CA MET A 353 -7.66 -3.99 4.40
C MET A 353 -6.75 -3.24 5.40
N ARG A 354 -5.71 -2.54 4.93
CA ARG A 354 -4.90 -1.65 5.78
C ARG A 354 -5.65 -0.36 6.10
N LYS A 355 -6.67 -0.03 5.30
CA LYS A 355 -7.56 1.12 5.49
C LYS A 355 -8.86 0.66 6.14
N THR A 356 -9.36 1.43 7.08
CA THR A 356 -10.71 1.22 7.65
C THR A 356 -11.80 1.40 6.58
N ALA A 357 -12.97 0.87 6.83
CA ALA A 357 -14.10 1.03 5.93
C ALA A 357 -14.47 2.52 5.72
N ALA A 358 -14.42 3.32 6.79
CA ALA A 358 -14.69 4.77 6.71
C ALA A 358 -13.68 5.51 5.82
N GLU A 359 -12.39 5.16 5.92
CA GLU A 359 -11.33 5.75 5.09
C GLU A 359 -11.50 5.36 3.62
N ARG A 360 -11.83 4.11 3.34
CA ARG A 360 -12.13 3.64 1.98
C ARG A 360 -13.37 4.32 1.41
N ALA A 361 -14.41 4.49 2.22
CA ALA A 361 -15.61 5.21 1.83
C ALA A 361 -15.33 6.69 1.52
N ALA A 362 -14.52 7.36 2.36
CA ALA A 362 -14.11 8.74 2.13
C ALA A 362 -13.29 8.88 0.85
N LEU A 363 -12.32 7.98 0.63
CA LEU A 363 -11.51 7.95 -0.58
C LEU A 363 -12.37 7.70 -1.84
N TRP A 364 -13.32 6.77 -1.76
CA TRP A 364 -14.23 6.49 -2.87
C TRP A 364 -15.14 7.68 -3.21
N LYS A 365 -15.63 8.41 -2.21
CA LYS A 365 -16.44 9.62 -2.44
C LYS A 365 -15.69 10.65 -3.27
N GLU A 366 -14.38 10.83 -3.01
CA GLU A 366 -13.56 11.72 -3.83
C GLU A 366 -13.35 11.18 -5.26
N LEU A 367 -13.12 9.87 -5.40
CA LEU A 367 -12.82 9.24 -6.68
C LEU A 367 -14.06 8.97 -7.54
N SER A 368 -15.26 8.93 -6.95
CA SER A 368 -16.51 8.59 -7.66
C SER A 368 -16.88 9.55 -8.80
N SER A 369 -16.33 10.76 -8.79
CA SER A 369 -16.50 11.74 -9.88
C SER A 369 -15.50 11.56 -11.04
N CYS A 370 -14.49 10.70 -10.90
CA CYS A 370 -13.55 10.40 -11.96
C CYS A 370 -14.17 9.52 -13.04
N ARG A 371 -13.59 9.55 -14.24
CA ARG A 371 -14.01 8.64 -15.32
C ARG A 371 -13.59 7.21 -14.97
N MET A 372 -14.51 6.27 -15.08
CA MET A 372 -14.29 4.86 -14.74
C MET A 372 -14.79 3.93 -15.85
N ASP A 373 -14.09 2.82 -16.04
CA ASP A 373 -14.60 1.75 -16.91
C ASP A 373 -15.68 0.95 -16.16
N LYS A 374 -16.88 0.87 -16.74
CA LYS A 374 -18.01 0.15 -16.16
C LYS A 374 -17.69 -1.32 -15.87
N LYS A 375 -16.96 -1.98 -16.78
CA LYS A 375 -16.58 -3.38 -16.61
C LYS A 375 -15.59 -3.57 -15.44
N ALA A 376 -14.69 -2.62 -15.26
CA ALA A 376 -13.77 -2.60 -14.14
C ALA A 376 -14.50 -2.42 -12.79
N LEU A 377 -15.53 -1.59 -12.76
CA LEU A 377 -16.42 -1.44 -11.60
C LEU A 377 -17.16 -2.73 -11.27
N GLU A 378 -17.73 -3.40 -12.26
CA GLU A 378 -18.42 -4.68 -12.08
C GLU A 378 -17.49 -5.76 -11.51
N ILE A 379 -16.26 -5.83 -12.01
CA ILE A 379 -15.23 -6.76 -11.49
C ILE A 379 -14.88 -6.43 -10.05
N ALA A 380 -14.64 -5.16 -9.73
CA ALA A 380 -14.30 -4.73 -8.37
C ALA A 380 -15.44 -5.02 -7.39
N ALA A 381 -16.69 -4.76 -7.80
CA ALA A 381 -17.88 -5.07 -7.01
C ALA A 381 -18.01 -6.58 -6.78
N ALA A 382 -17.77 -7.39 -7.81
CA ALA A 382 -17.80 -8.83 -7.73
C ALA A 382 -16.77 -9.39 -6.74
N GLU A 383 -15.54 -8.88 -6.79
CA GLU A 383 -14.48 -9.30 -5.89
C GLU A 383 -14.71 -8.84 -4.46
N TYR A 384 -15.13 -7.60 -4.26
CA TYR A 384 -15.44 -7.08 -2.94
C TYR A 384 -16.61 -7.87 -2.31
N LEU A 385 -17.67 -8.13 -3.08
CA LEU A 385 -18.83 -8.90 -2.64
C LEU A 385 -18.45 -10.30 -2.14
N CYS A 386 -17.50 -10.95 -2.78
CA CYS A 386 -17.15 -12.35 -2.51
C CYS A 386 -15.96 -12.55 -1.58
N ARG A 387 -15.09 -11.56 -1.38
CA ARG A 387 -13.79 -11.74 -0.69
C ARG A 387 -13.57 -10.84 0.52
N ALA A 388 -14.20 -9.70 0.60
CA ALA A 388 -13.94 -8.76 1.70
C ALA A 388 -14.50 -9.27 3.04
N ALA A 389 -13.70 -9.14 4.09
CA ALA A 389 -13.99 -9.59 5.45
C ALA A 389 -14.25 -8.43 6.42
N ASP A 390 -14.82 -7.34 5.92
CA ASP A 390 -15.23 -6.20 6.76
C ASP A 390 -16.38 -6.56 7.68
N ALA A 391 -16.58 -5.76 8.75
CA ALA A 391 -17.76 -5.87 9.57
C ALA A 391 -19.04 -5.69 8.72
N PRO A 392 -20.14 -6.38 9.01
CA PRO A 392 -21.34 -6.38 8.17
C PRO A 392 -21.91 -4.98 7.87
N SER A 393 -21.91 -4.07 8.85
CA SER A 393 -22.36 -2.68 8.68
C SER A 393 -21.51 -1.91 7.67
N ASP A 394 -20.21 -1.99 7.85
CA ASP A 394 -19.22 -1.28 7.03
C ASP A 394 -19.21 -1.80 5.61
N ARG A 395 -19.32 -3.12 5.48
CA ARG A 395 -19.42 -3.81 4.20
C ARG A 395 -20.66 -3.38 3.43
N ARG A 396 -21.80 -3.22 4.12
CA ARG A 396 -23.01 -2.71 3.50
C ARG A 396 -22.85 -1.29 3.00
N GLU A 397 -22.24 -0.40 3.79
CA GLU A 397 -21.99 0.98 3.38
C GLU A 397 -21.11 1.06 2.13
N LEU A 398 -19.97 0.40 2.16
CA LEU A 398 -19.03 0.36 1.04
C LEU A 398 -19.67 -0.26 -0.21
N MET A 399 -20.40 -1.36 -0.04
CA MET A 399 -21.08 -2.02 -1.15
C MET A 399 -22.18 -1.13 -1.75
N THR A 400 -22.92 -0.41 -0.94
CA THR A 400 -23.94 0.55 -1.41
C THR A 400 -23.29 1.66 -2.24
N LEU A 401 -22.16 2.20 -1.78
CA LEU A 401 -21.41 3.23 -2.51
C LEU A 401 -20.88 2.71 -3.86
N LEU A 402 -20.43 1.46 -3.90
CA LEU A 402 -19.90 0.83 -5.12
C LEU A 402 -21.02 0.50 -6.09
N LEU A 403 -22.11 -0.10 -5.60
CA LEU A 403 -23.29 -0.48 -6.41
C LEU A 403 -24.02 0.72 -7.01
N ALA A 404 -23.91 1.90 -6.42
CA ALA A 404 -24.46 3.13 -6.99
C ALA A 404 -23.89 3.47 -8.38
N GLN A 405 -22.71 2.90 -8.72
CA GLN A 405 -22.04 3.10 -10.01
C GLN A 405 -22.12 1.86 -10.94
N VAL A 406 -22.70 0.75 -10.46
CA VAL A 406 -22.77 -0.54 -11.17
C VAL A 406 -24.18 -0.77 -11.70
N GLU A 407 -24.31 -1.25 -12.94
CA GLU A 407 -25.60 -1.54 -13.55
C GLU A 407 -26.04 -3.00 -13.39
N ALA A 408 -25.08 -3.92 -13.36
CA ALA A 408 -25.32 -5.36 -13.21
C ALA A 408 -24.10 -6.09 -12.63
N LEU A 409 -24.34 -7.27 -12.07
CA LEU A 409 -23.27 -8.21 -11.70
C LEU A 409 -23.47 -9.55 -12.42
N PRO A 410 -22.39 -10.28 -12.74
CA PRO A 410 -22.49 -11.59 -13.36
C PRO A 410 -23.31 -12.58 -12.50
N PRO A 411 -24.20 -13.39 -13.09
CA PRO A 411 -25.00 -14.36 -12.34
C PRO A 411 -24.20 -15.30 -11.46
N SER A 412 -23.03 -15.75 -11.92
CA SER A 412 -22.12 -16.62 -11.15
C SER A 412 -21.58 -15.96 -9.88
N VAL A 413 -21.39 -14.65 -9.89
CA VAL A 413 -20.94 -13.87 -8.73
C VAL A 413 -22.03 -13.79 -7.67
N VAL A 414 -23.26 -13.46 -8.10
CA VAL A 414 -24.42 -13.39 -7.21
C VAL A 414 -24.73 -14.75 -6.62
N GLU A 415 -24.68 -15.80 -7.43
CA GLU A 415 -24.84 -17.18 -6.97
C GLU A 415 -23.81 -17.54 -5.90
N ARG A 416 -22.53 -17.29 -6.18
CA ARG A 416 -21.45 -17.55 -5.21
C ARG A 416 -21.66 -16.75 -3.93
N TYR A 417 -22.07 -15.49 -4.03
CA TYR A 417 -22.40 -14.69 -2.86
C TYR A 417 -23.53 -15.31 -2.03
N VAL A 418 -24.62 -15.67 -2.67
CA VAL A 418 -25.79 -16.27 -2.00
C VAL A 418 -25.44 -17.59 -1.30
N LEU A 419 -24.63 -18.42 -1.95
CA LEU A 419 -24.31 -19.77 -1.46
C LEU A 419 -23.12 -19.82 -0.50
N GLU A 420 -22.10 -19.00 -0.71
CA GLU A 420 -20.82 -19.15 0.00
C GLU A 420 -20.54 -18.01 0.98
N CYS A 421 -21.07 -16.81 0.77
CA CYS A 421 -20.78 -15.66 1.63
C CYS A 421 -21.47 -15.79 2.99
N ARG A 422 -20.67 -15.73 4.06
CA ARG A 422 -21.13 -15.76 5.45
C ARG A 422 -20.74 -14.51 6.24
N TYR A 423 -20.03 -13.59 5.60
CA TYR A 423 -19.49 -12.39 6.27
C TYR A 423 -20.56 -11.37 6.60
N ASP A 424 -21.66 -11.31 5.84
CA ASP A 424 -22.70 -10.30 6.03
C ASP A 424 -23.71 -10.63 7.15
N GLY A 425 -23.72 -11.88 7.62
CA GLY A 425 -24.61 -12.29 8.71
C GLY A 425 -26.05 -11.79 8.52
N GLU A 426 -26.57 -11.10 9.51
CA GLU A 426 -27.93 -10.56 9.50
C GLU A 426 -28.20 -9.52 8.40
N GLN A 427 -27.17 -8.94 7.77
CA GLN A 427 -27.29 -7.96 6.68
C GLN A 427 -27.42 -8.61 5.29
N LYS A 428 -27.18 -9.93 5.16
CA LYS A 428 -27.24 -10.65 3.88
C LYS A 428 -28.56 -10.50 3.12
N PRO A 429 -29.75 -10.59 3.77
CA PRO A 429 -31.01 -10.37 3.08
C PRO A 429 -31.13 -8.97 2.47
N GLU A 430 -30.65 -7.94 3.19
CA GLU A 430 -30.67 -6.56 2.72
C GLU A 430 -29.74 -6.35 1.52
N MET A 431 -28.54 -6.93 1.60
CA MET A 431 -27.59 -6.90 0.50
C MET A 431 -28.17 -7.58 -0.76
N ILE A 432 -28.87 -8.70 -0.61
CA ILE A 432 -29.56 -9.37 -1.74
C ILE A 432 -30.59 -8.42 -2.36
N ARG A 433 -31.38 -7.72 -1.54
CA ARG A 433 -32.34 -6.72 -2.07
C ARG A 433 -31.61 -5.61 -2.84
N CYS A 434 -30.50 -5.09 -2.31
CA CYS A 434 -29.70 -4.09 -3.00
C CYS A 434 -29.17 -4.62 -4.35
N LEU A 435 -28.66 -5.85 -4.41
CA LEU A 435 -28.16 -6.46 -5.63
C LEU A 435 -29.27 -6.57 -6.70
N PHE A 436 -30.47 -7.03 -6.33
CA PHE A 436 -31.57 -7.18 -7.27
C PHE A 436 -32.32 -5.87 -7.57
N SER A 437 -31.97 -4.77 -6.91
CA SER A 437 -32.46 -3.43 -7.27
C SER A 437 -31.64 -2.76 -8.40
N LEU A 438 -30.51 -3.35 -8.82
CA LEU A 438 -29.69 -2.80 -9.90
C LEU A 438 -30.45 -2.80 -11.24
N PRO A 439 -30.25 -1.77 -12.10
CA PRO A 439 -31.09 -1.53 -13.28
C PRO A 439 -31.14 -2.66 -14.30
N ARG A 440 -30.07 -3.46 -14.41
CA ARG A 440 -29.96 -4.55 -15.41
C ARG A 440 -29.94 -5.94 -14.79
N MET A 441 -30.36 -6.07 -13.52
CA MET A 441 -30.50 -7.37 -12.87
C MET A 441 -31.90 -7.92 -13.10
N HIS A 442 -32.02 -8.95 -13.94
CA HIS A 442 -33.30 -9.57 -14.27
C HIS A 442 -33.39 -10.95 -13.62
N ALA A 443 -34.38 -11.16 -12.76
CA ALA A 443 -34.60 -12.41 -12.02
C ALA A 443 -34.49 -13.70 -12.85
N PRO A 444 -35.02 -13.78 -14.11
CA PRO A 444 -34.90 -14.99 -14.93
C PRO A 444 -33.46 -15.43 -15.24
N GLN A 445 -32.49 -14.50 -15.23
CA GLN A 445 -31.07 -14.82 -15.47
C GLN A 445 -30.43 -15.61 -14.30
N PHE A 446 -31.09 -15.61 -13.15
CA PHE A 446 -30.64 -16.29 -11.92
C PHE A 446 -31.42 -17.57 -11.63
N GLY A 447 -31.94 -18.22 -12.69
CA GLY A 447 -32.61 -19.51 -12.56
C GLY A 447 -31.74 -20.54 -11.86
N GLY A 448 -32.36 -21.26 -10.92
CA GLY A 448 -31.67 -22.29 -10.11
C GLY A 448 -30.90 -21.78 -8.89
N VAL A 449 -30.65 -20.47 -8.71
CA VAL A 449 -29.94 -19.96 -7.51
C VAL A 449 -30.74 -20.24 -6.25
N LEU A 450 -32.03 -19.96 -6.25
CA LEU A 450 -32.91 -20.25 -5.10
C LEU A 450 -33.01 -21.75 -4.82
N GLY A 451 -33.13 -22.59 -5.85
CA GLY A 451 -33.14 -24.04 -5.70
C GLY A 451 -31.85 -24.61 -5.09
N ARG A 452 -30.68 -24.11 -5.55
CA ARG A 452 -29.39 -24.48 -4.96
C ARG A 452 -29.25 -23.96 -3.52
N TYR A 453 -29.74 -22.77 -3.24
CA TYR A 453 -29.73 -22.24 -1.88
C TYR A 453 -30.53 -23.13 -0.92
N LEU A 454 -31.72 -23.54 -1.32
CA LEU A 454 -32.55 -24.48 -0.55
C LEU A 454 -31.85 -25.84 -0.36
N ALA A 455 -31.19 -26.35 -1.39
CA ALA A 455 -30.50 -27.64 -1.35
C ALA A 455 -29.26 -27.62 -0.44
N VAL A 456 -28.52 -26.50 -0.40
CA VAL A 456 -27.30 -26.34 0.42
C VAL A 456 -27.62 -25.90 1.83
N TRP A 457 -28.59 -24.99 1.99
CA TRP A 457 -29.01 -24.36 3.25
C TRP A 457 -27.81 -23.85 4.06
N PRO A 458 -27.06 -22.87 3.56
CA PRO A 458 -25.75 -22.54 4.09
C PRO A 458 -25.76 -21.68 5.36
N ASP A 459 -26.89 -21.00 5.63
CA ASP A 459 -27.03 -20.05 6.72
C ASP A 459 -27.82 -20.66 7.90
N GLU A 460 -27.75 -20.03 9.08
CA GLU A 460 -28.55 -20.40 10.24
C GLU A 460 -30.07 -20.34 9.93
N PRO A 461 -30.93 -21.18 10.50
CA PRO A 461 -32.32 -21.32 10.08
C PRO A 461 -33.13 -20.01 10.03
N ALA A 462 -32.95 -19.13 11.03
CA ALA A 462 -33.62 -17.85 11.07
C ALA A 462 -33.16 -16.89 9.95
N LEU A 463 -31.83 -16.83 9.71
CA LEU A 463 -31.25 -16.05 8.64
C LEU A 463 -31.60 -16.65 7.28
N ALA A 464 -31.51 -17.97 7.14
CA ALA A 464 -31.82 -18.66 5.89
C ALA A 464 -33.24 -18.38 5.40
N ARG A 465 -34.21 -18.35 6.30
CA ARG A 465 -35.60 -17.96 5.98
C ARG A 465 -35.69 -16.54 5.44
N ARG A 466 -35.00 -15.58 6.05
CA ARG A 466 -34.96 -14.18 5.60
C ARG A 466 -34.25 -14.00 4.27
N VAL A 467 -33.20 -14.79 4.01
CA VAL A 467 -32.50 -14.84 2.72
C VAL A 467 -33.42 -15.43 1.65
N MET A 468 -34.09 -16.52 1.95
CA MET A 468 -35.09 -17.12 1.06
C MET A 468 -36.19 -16.12 0.70
N ASP A 469 -36.77 -15.43 1.70
CA ASP A 469 -37.78 -14.41 1.50
C ASP A 469 -37.26 -13.26 0.61
N ALA A 470 -35.99 -12.85 0.79
CA ALA A 470 -35.37 -11.82 -0.06
C ALA A 470 -35.22 -12.27 -1.51
N LEU A 471 -34.82 -13.54 -1.74
CA LEU A 471 -34.70 -14.13 -3.08
C LEU A 471 -36.08 -14.30 -3.76
N LEU A 472 -37.09 -14.74 -3.01
CA LEU A 472 -38.48 -14.84 -3.50
C LEU A 472 -39.05 -13.47 -3.88
N ASN A 473 -38.85 -12.46 -3.02
CA ASN A 473 -39.30 -11.10 -3.28
C ASN A 473 -38.57 -10.45 -4.47
N ALA A 474 -37.35 -10.88 -4.76
CA ALA A 474 -36.63 -10.49 -5.97
C ALA A 474 -37.16 -11.21 -7.25
N GLY A 475 -38.15 -12.11 -7.10
CA GLY A 475 -38.79 -12.80 -8.22
C GLY A 475 -37.96 -13.93 -8.83
N LEU A 476 -37.00 -14.51 -8.07
CA LEU A 476 -36.23 -15.62 -8.60
C LEU A 476 -37.08 -16.85 -8.85
N PRO A 477 -36.99 -17.46 -10.05
CA PRO A 477 -37.78 -18.62 -10.36
C PRO A 477 -37.33 -19.85 -9.54
N LEU A 478 -38.31 -20.63 -9.12
CA LEU A 478 -38.09 -21.89 -8.43
C LEU A 478 -38.91 -22.99 -9.11
N SER A 479 -38.23 -24.03 -9.58
CA SER A 479 -38.91 -25.12 -10.26
C SER A 479 -39.49 -26.14 -9.27
N PRO A 480 -40.59 -26.83 -9.62
CA PRO A 480 -41.15 -27.92 -8.81
C PRO A 480 -40.13 -29.03 -8.50
N ASN A 481 -39.17 -29.29 -9.41
CA ASN A 481 -38.11 -30.27 -9.22
C ASN A 481 -37.15 -29.86 -8.10
N GLU A 482 -36.80 -28.59 -8.02
CA GLU A 482 -35.89 -28.05 -6.97
C GLU A 482 -36.56 -28.14 -5.59
N ILE A 483 -37.86 -27.83 -5.51
CA ILE A 483 -38.64 -27.99 -4.28
C ILE A 483 -38.68 -29.45 -3.85
N SER A 484 -38.91 -30.39 -4.78
CA SER A 484 -38.91 -31.80 -4.48
C SER A 484 -37.52 -32.30 -4.03
N SER A 485 -36.44 -31.78 -4.62
CA SER A 485 -35.07 -32.06 -4.21
C SER A 485 -34.76 -31.51 -2.79
N PHE A 486 -35.27 -30.32 -2.47
CA PHE A 486 -35.14 -29.73 -1.14
C PHE A 486 -35.81 -30.60 -0.07
N VAL A 487 -37.03 -31.04 -0.29
CA VAL A 487 -37.75 -31.96 0.62
C VAL A 487 -36.91 -33.20 0.98
N CYS A 488 -36.16 -33.72 0.00
CA CYS A 488 -35.32 -34.89 0.19
C CYS A 488 -33.92 -34.61 0.71
N SER A 489 -33.51 -33.33 0.83
CA SER A 489 -32.14 -32.95 1.19
C SER A 489 -31.81 -33.12 2.67
N ARG A 490 -32.83 -33.04 3.56
CA ARG A 490 -32.74 -33.18 5.02
C ARG A 490 -31.70 -32.28 5.70
N ARG A 491 -31.51 -31.13 5.16
CA ARG A 491 -30.58 -30.12 5.71
C ARG A 491 -31.11 -29.46 6.98
N ILE A 492 -32.43 -29.48 7.14
CA ILE A 492 -33.16 -28.90 8.28
C ILE A 492 -34.17 -29.88 8.84
N SER A 493 -34.72 -29.59 9.99
CA SER A 493 -35.75 -30.40 10.62
C SER A 493 -37.02 -30.50 9.76
N ALA A 494 -37.82 -31.54 9.98
CA ALA A 494 -39.09 -31.74 9.29
C ALA A 494 -40.05 -30.57 9.50
N ALA A 495 -40.16 -30.06 10.74
CA ALA A 495 -40.98 -28.93 11.09
C ALA A 495 -40.56 -27.65 10.33
N GLU A 496 -39.26 -27.39 10.27
CA GLU A 496 -38.72 -26.28 9.48
C GLU A 496 -38.96 -26.47 7.98
N THR A 497 -38.81 -27.68 7.47
CA THR A 497 -39.11 -28.00 6.07
C THR A 497 -40.58 -27.69 5.74
N VAL A 498 -41.53 -28.09 6.59
CA VAL A 498 -42.96 -27.77 6.43
C VAL A 498 -43.19 -26.25 6.46
N GLU A 499 -42.54 -25.54 7.34
CA GLU A 499 -42.66 -24.08 7.41
C GLU A 499 -42.17 -23.40 6.11
N VAL A 500 -41.02 -23.85 5.59
CA VAL A 500 -40.47 -23.39 4.32
C VAL A 500 -41.43 -23.70 3.16
N LEU A 501 -41.98 -24.92 3.10
CA LEU A 501 -42.93 -25.31 2.06
C LEU A 501 -44.21 -24.47 2.09
N ARG A 502 -44.75 -24.15 3.25
CA ARG A 502 -45.90 -23.24 3.41
C ARG A 502 -45.60 -21.85 2.87
N ARG A 503 -44.41 -21.32 3.11
CA ARG A 503 -43.99 -20.01 2.57
C ARG A 503 -43.84 -20.06 1.05
N LEU A 504 -43.27 -21.13 0.50
CA LEU A 504 -43.16 -21.33 -0.95
C LEU A 504 -44.53 -21.39 -1.60
N GLU A 505 -45.50 -22.08 -0.98
CA GLU A 505 -46.87 -22.16 -1.47
C GLU A 505 -47.57 -20.80 -1.44
N GLN A 506 -47.40 -20.01 -0.38
CA GLN A 506 -47.88 -18.64 -0.29
C GLN A 506 -47.38 -17.75 -1.42
N ASN A 507 -46.16 -18.02 -1.92
CA ASN A 507 -45.57 -17.36 -3.10
C ASN A 507 -45.90 -18.04 -4.45
N GLY A 508 -46.85 -18.98 -4.47
CA GLY A 508 -47.29 -19.65 -5.68
C GLY A 508 -46.38 -20.77 -6.19
N SER A 509 -45.35 -21.13 -5.43
CA SER A 509 -44.40 -22.20 -5.77
C SER A 509 -44.82 -23.51 -5.10
N ARG A 510 -45.07 -24.55 -5.91
CA ARG A 510 -45.52 -25.86 -5.43
C ARG A 510 -44.56 -26.97 -5.83
N PRO A 511 -44.40 -27.99 -4.98
CA PRO A 511 -43.63 -29.18 -5.36
C PRO A 511 -44.30 -29.96 -6.49
N ARG A 512 -43.59 -30.92 -7.06
CA ARG A 512 -44.16 -31.84 -8.04
C ARG A 512 -45.28 -32.70 -7.45
N ALA A 513 -46.19 -33.14 -8.27
CA ALA A 513 -47.29 -34.03 -7.84
C ALA A 513 -46.80 -35.37 -7.27
N ASP A 514 -45.58 -35.80 -7.57
CA ASP A 514 -44.95 -37.04 -7.09
C ASP A 514 -43.97 -36.83 -5.94
N VAL A 515 -43.96 -35.67 -5.31
CA VAL A 515 -43.01 -35.35 -4.23
C VAL A 515 -43.10 -36.31 -3.05
N LEU A 516 -44.29 -36.69 -2.68
CA LEU A 516 -44.49 -37.66 -1.58
C LEU A 516 -43.92 -39.05 -1.95
N SER A 517 -44.11 -39.52 -3.18
CA SER A 517 -43.45 -40.71 -3.67
C SER A 517 -41.94 -40.62 -3.55
N THR A 518 -41.37 -39.54 -4.07
CA THR A 518 -39.92 -39.29 -4.03
C THR A 518 -39.41 -39.25 -2.57
N TYR A 519 -40.15 -38.63 -1.67
CA TYR A 519 -39.83 -38.58 -0.24
C TYR A 519 -39.80 -39.98 0.40
N LEU A 520 -40.88 -40.74 0.19
CA LEU A 520 -40.98 -42.10 0.72
C LEU A 520 -39.98 -43.06 0.08
N GLU A 521 -39.61 -42.89 -1.16
CA GLU A 521 -38.62 -43.71 -1.86
C GLU A 521 -37.18 -43.46 -1.36
N ARG A 522 -36.84 -42.20 -1.10
CA ARG A 522 -35.49 -41.80 -0.77
C ARG A 522 -35.23 -41.62 0.72
N CYS A 523 -36.26 -41.32 1.48
CA CYS A 523 -36.15 -40.86 2.84
C CYS A 523 -36.92 -41.70 3.86
N ALA A 524 -37.35 -42.89 3.48
CA ALA A 524 -38.15 -43.79 4.34
C ALA A 524 -37.51 -44.09 5.69
N ALA A 525 -36.18 -44.23 5.74
CA ALA A 525 -35.44 -44.57 6.98
C ALA A 525 -35.51 -43.46 8.04
N ASP A 526 -35.61 -42.21 7.59
CA ASP A 526 -35.68 -41.04 8.47
C ASP A 526 -37.04 -40.34 8.29
N PHE A 527 -38.07 -41.09 8.28
CA PHE A 527 -39.46 -40.66 8.10
C PHE A 527 -39.88 -39.67 9.19
N SER A 528 -40.61 -38.63 8.78
CA SER A 528 -41.28 -37.68 9.67
C SER A 528 -42.78 -37.64 9.37
N HIS A 529 -43.58 -37.90 10.41
CA HIS A 529 -45.03 -37.85 10.34
C HIS A 529 -45.55 -36.46 9.91
N GLU A 530 -45.01 -35.39 10.48
CA GLU A 530 -45.43 -34.04 10.18
C GLU A 530 -45.22 -33.67 8.70
N LEU A 531 -44.05 -33.97 8.17
CA LEU A 531 -43.73 -33.73 6.77
C LEU A 531 -44.58 -34.60 5.84
N PHE A 532 -44.80 -35.85 6.21
CA PHE A 532 -45.69 -36.75 5.47
C PHE A 532 -47.11 -36.22 5.37
N VAL A 533 -47.72 -35.80 6.48
CA VAL A 533 -49.08 -35.25 6.54
C VAL A 533 -49.19 -34.03 5.63
N TYR A 534 -48.22 -33.10 5.73
CA TYR A 534 -48.22 -31.92 4.87
C TYR A 534 -48.17 -32.28 3.37
N LEU A 535 -47.24 -33.16 2.98
CA LEU A 535 -47.12 -33.60 1.57
C LEU A 535 -48.31 -34.41 1.10
N PHE A 536 -48.93 -35.19 1.95
CA PHE A 536 -50.13 -35.97 1.63
C PHE A 536 -51.34 -35.10 1.34
N ASP A 537 -51.50 -34.00 2.07
CA ASP A 537 -52.59 -33.04 1.89
C ASP A 537 -52.46 -32.23 0.56
N GLN A 538 -51.26 -32.16 -0.03
CA GLN A 538 -51.03 -31.52 -1.31
C GLN A 538 -51.60 -32.28 -2.55
N GLY A 539 -52.27 -33.40 -2.35
CA GLY A 539 -52.99 -34.10 -3.40
C GLY A 539 -52.12 -34.88 -4.39
N VAL A 540 -51.04 -35.41 -3.94
CA VAL A 540 -49.97 -36.03 -4.73
C VAL A 540 -50.23 -37.47 -5.17
N THR A 541 -49.63 -37.89 -6.29
CA THR A 541 -49.61 -39.28 -6.76
C THR A 541 -48.53 -40.10 -6.00
N ILE A 542 -48.80 -41.35 -5.77
CA ILE A 542 -47.91 -42.26 -5.02
C ILE A 542 -47.58 -43.49 -5.86
N SER A 543 -46.31 -43.88 -5.91
CA SER A 543 -45.85 -45.09 -6.57
C SER A 543 -46.02 -46.32 -5.66
N ASP A 544 -46.04 -47.47 -6.27
CA ASP A 544 -46.06 -48.74 -5.53
C ASP A 544 -44.82 -48.88 -4.62
N LEU A 545 -43.68 -48.46 -5.07
CA LEU A 545 -42.44 -48.48 -4.28
C LEU A 545 -42.54 -47.54 -3.07
N ALA A 546 -43.13 -46.36 -3.22
CA ALA A 546 -43.35 -45.41 -2.11
C ALA A 546 -44.29 -46.02 -1.06
N LEU A 547 -45.39 -46.69 -1.50
CA LEU A 547 -46.30 -47.38 -0.59
C LEU A 547 -45.58 -48.55 0.13
N GLN A 548 -44.79 -49.30 -0.59
CA GLN A 548 -43.96 -50.37 -0.01
C GLN A 548 -43.03 -49.85 1.06
N ASN A 549 -42.31 -48.80 0.76
CA ASN A 549 -41.37 -48.19 1.73
C ASN A 549 -42.10 -47.62 2.94
N TYR A 550 -43.25 -46.94 2.74
CA TYR A 550 -44.04 -46.47 3.87
C TYR A 550 -44.43 -47.62 4.80
N LEU A 551 -44.88 -48.73 4.27
CA LEU A 551 -45.34 -49.88 5.10
C LEU A 551 -44.19 -50.67 5.71
N LEU A 552 -43.11 -50.90 4.98
CA LEU A 552 -42.01 -51.78 5.41
C LEU A 552 -40.85 -51.09 6.11
N VAL A 553 -40.60 -49.78 5.82
CA VAL A 553 -39.42 -49.08 6.29
C VAL A 553 -39.75 -47.92 7.23
N CYS A 554 -40.79 -47.11 6.90
CA CYS A 554 -41.14 -45.94 7.70
C CYS A 554 -41.67 -46.30 9.07
N ARG A 555 -41.18 -45.61 10.11
CA ARG A 555 -41.64 -45.71 11.49
C ARG A 555 -42.61 -44.57 11.80
N ASP A 556 -43.88 -44.75 11.46
CA ASP A 556 -44.92 -43.80 11.77
C ASP A 556 -45.62 -44.13 13.09
N GLU A 557 -46.42 -43.23 13.64
CA GLU A 557 -47.25 -43.50 14.82
C GLU A 557 -48.25 -44.63 14.52
N ALA A 558 -48.41 -45.58 15.44
CA ALA A 558 -49.17 -46.80 15.25
C ALA A 558 -50.59 -46.54 14.68
N ALA A 559 -51.38 -45.69 15.36
CA ALA A 559 -52.73 -45.39 14.93
C ALA A 559 -52.84 -44.55 13.62
N ALA A 560 -51.78 -43.75 13.30
CA ALA A 560 -51.68 -42.97 12.09
C ALA A 560 -51.28 -43.84 10.89
N LYS A 561 -50.40 -44.81 11.07
CA LYS A 561 -49.87 -45.68 10.01
C LYS A 561 -50.95 -46.44 9.30
N VAL A 562 -51.88 -47.06 10.04
CA VAL A 562 -53.02 -47.81 9.46
C VAL A 562 -53.92 -46.90 8.64
N ARG A 563 -54.32 -45.77 9.21
CA ARG A 563 -55.18 -44.79 8.52
C ARG A 563 -54.54 -44.22 7.27
N ASN A 564 -53.28 -43.83 7.38
CA ASN A 564 -52.54 -43.26 6.26
C ASN A 564 -52.29 -44.29 5.17
N ALA A 565 -52.01 -45.54 5.50
CA ALA A 565 -51.85 -46.63 4.54
C ALA A 565 -53.16 -46.89 3.75
N ALA A 566 -54.30 -46.97 4.45
CA ALA A 566 -55.59 -47.11 3.83
C ALA A 566 -55.92 -45.90 2.90
N ALA A 567 -55.65 -44.69 3.35
CA ALA A 567 -55.86 -43.50 2.54
C ALA A 567 -54.93 -43.43 1.31
N LEU A 568 -53.68 -43.87 1.45
CA LEU A 568 -52.73 -43.99 0.30
C LEU A 568 -53.24 -44.99 -0.72
N ALA A 569 -53.69 -46.19 -0.31
CA ALA A 569 -54.25 -47.19 -1.19
C ALA A 569 -55.51 -46.70 -1.89
N GLN A 570 -56.37 -45.97 -1.22
CA GLN A 570 -57.54 -45.38 -1.80
C GLN A 570 -57.20 -44.34 -2.88
N LYS A 571 -56.21 -43.50 -2.65
CA LYS A 571 -55.70 -42.52 -3.64
C LYS A 571 -55.12 -43.19 -4.89
N GLN A 572 -54.55 -44.38 -4.75
CA GLN A 572 -54.01 -45.16 -5.87
C GLN A 572 -55.10 -45.98 -6.61
N ALA A 573 -56.32 -46.02 -6.12
CA ALA A 573 -57.39 -46.88 -6.60
C ALA A 573 -57.00 -48.38 -6.66
N ALA A 574 -56.06 -48.81 -5.79
CA ALA A 574 -55.58 -50.16 -5.67
C ALA A 574 -55.79 -50.68 -4.25
N PRO A 575 -56.16 -51.95 -4.07
CA PRO A 575 -56.32 -52.55 -2.73
C PRO A 575 -55.00 -52.50 -1.93
N LEU A 576 -55.06 -52.09 -0.65
CA LEU A 576 -53.91 -52.14 0.22
C LEU A 576 -53.36 -53.58 0.31
N GLY A 577 -52.09 -53.75 0.07
CA GLY A 577 -51.40 -55.03 0.12
C GLY A 577 -51.35 -55.80 -1.22
N ALA A 578 -52.03 -55.34 -2.28
CA ALA A 578 -52.05 -56.05 -3.57
C ALA A 578 -50.81 -55.80 -4.40
N SER A 579 -50.13 -54.68 -4.23
CA SER A 579 -48.94 -54.34 -5.01
C SER A 579 -47.86 -55.42 -4.85
N LEU A 580 -47.21 -55.77 -5.97
CA LEU A 580 -46.11 -56.73 -5.94
C LEU A 580 -44.82 -56.08 -5.55
N CYS A 581 -44.10 -56.65 -4.62
CA CYS A 581 -42.81 -56.19 -4.13
C CYS A 581 -41.75 -57.30 -4.14
N GLN A 582 -40.50 -56.88 -4.14
CA GLN A 582 -39.35 -57.76 -4.06
C GLN A 582 -38.58 -57.41 -2.79
N ILE A 583 -38.39 -58.38 -1.94
CA ILE A 583 -37.70 -58.26 -0.63
C ILE A 583 -36.62 -59.32 -0.52
N GLY A 584 -35.60 -59.03 0.31
CA GLY A 584 -34.67 -60.07 0.81
C GLY A 584 -35.26 -60.71 2.05
N HIS A 585 -35.33 -62.01 2.14
CA HIS A 585 -35.76 -62.73 3.32
C HIS A 585 -34.96 -64.05 3.46
N ASN A 586 -34.27 -64.25 4.60
CA ASN A 586 -33.45 -65.44 4.89
C ASN A 586 -32.42 -65.77 3.78
N GLY A 587 -31.80 -64.73 3.16
CA GLY A 587 -30.82 -64.92 2.08
C GLY A 587 -31.40 -65.16 0.69
N HIS A 588 -32.72 -65.25 0.58
CA HIS A 588 -33.44 -65.43 -0.69
C HIS A 588 -34.05 -64.15 -1.23
N SER A 589 -34.12 -64.03 -2.54
CA SER A 589 -34.88 -62.98 -3.23
C SER A 589 -36.35 -63.42 -3.37
N VAL A 590 -37.21 -62.72 -2.65
CA VAL A 590 -38.63 -63.05 -2.57
C VAL A 590 -39.47 -62.01 -3.26
N ARG A 591 -40.26 -62.45 -4.27
CA ARG A 591 -41.27 -61.61 -4.94
C ARG A 591 -42.67 -62.05 -4.51
N CYS A 592 -43.37 -61.14 -3.82
CA CYS A 592 -44.65 -61.43 -3.20
C CYS A 592 -45.57 -60.18 -3.21
N ASN A 593 -46.81 -60.34 -2.78
CA ASN A 593 -47.65 -59.16 -2.56
C ASN A 593 -47.25 -58.43 -1.29
N LEU A 594 -47.64 -57.16 -1.17
CA LEU A 594 -47.22 -56.30 -0.08
C LEU A 594 -47.70 -56.81 1.30
N ALA A 595 -48.85 -57.46 1.42
CA ALA A 595 -49.30 -58.05 2.67
C ALA A 595 -48.42 -59.24 3.11
N GLN A 596 -47.96 -60.07 2.19
CA GLN A 596 -46.99 -61.14 2.45
C GLN A 596 -45.61 -60.58 2.84
N ALA A 597 -45.16 -59.52 2.13
CA ALA A 597 -43.89 -58.87 2.42
C ALA A 597 -43.92 -58.20 3.82
N TYR A 598 -44.99 -57.54 4.18
CA TYR A 598 -45.19 -56.93 5.48
C TYR A 598 -45.14 -58.00 6.61
N LEU A 599 -45.83 -59.13 6.41
CA LEU A 599 -45.80 -60.22 7.39
C LEU A 599 -44.39 -60.83 7.53
N LEU A 600 -43.66 -61.06 6.42
CA LEU A 600 -42.31 -61.64 6.47
C LEU A 600 -41.29 -60.74 7.16
N GLN A 601 -41.41 -59.47 7.01
CA GLN A 601 -40.51 -58.48 7.62
C GLN A 601 -40.95 -58.05 9.01
N ALA A 602 -42.27 -58.09 9.30
CA ALA A 602 -42.90 -57.64 10.55
C ALA A 602 -42.19 -56.42 11.18
N PRO A 603 -42.20 -55.27 10.49
CA PRO A 603 -41.38 -54.11 10.91
C PRO A 603 -41.89 -53.44 12.17
N ASP A 604 -43.11 -53.66 12.54
CA ASP A 604 -43.82 -52.97 13.62
C ASP A 604 -44.13 -53.95 14.80
N ALA A 605 -44.65 -53.40 15.90
CA ALA A 605 -45.09 -54.20 17.05
C ALA A 605 -46.30 -55.11 16.66
N TYR A 606 -46.49 -56.21 17.42
CA TYR A 606 -47.53 -57.19 17.13
C TYR A 606 -48.94 -56.60 16.95
N GLU A 607 -49.35 -55.68 17.83
CA GLU A 607 -50.67 -55.07 17.79
C GLU A 607 -50.90 -54.29 16.47
N LEU A 608 -49.93 -53.43 16.10
CA LEU A 608 -49.98 -52.72 14.86
C LEU A 608 -49.91 -53.67 13.66
N GLY A 609 -49.09 -54.71 13.74
CA GLY A 609 -49.00 -55.77 12.73
C GLY A 609 -50.35 -56.47 12.49
N CYS A 610 -51.11 -56.76 13.55
CA CYS A 610 -52.47 -57.31 13.41
C CYS A 610 -53.44 -56.34 12.73
N GLU A 611 -53.45 -55.10 13.12
CA GLU A 611 -54.31 -54.09 12.49
C GLU A 611 -53.97 -53.86 11.00
N MET A 612 -52.68 -53.71 10.67
CA MET A 612 -52.21 -53.53 9.30
C MET A 612 -52.56 -54.77 8.42
N LEU A 613 -52.28 -55.97 8.87
CA LEU A 613 -52.59 -57.15 8.12
C LEU A 613 -54.11 -57.38 8.00
N THR A 614 -54.90 -57.02 9.00
CA THR A 614 -56.36 -57.07 8.92
C THR A 614 -56.87 -56.18 7.81
N GLU A 615 -56.35 -54.94 7.71
CA GLU A 615 -56.69 -54.02 6.62
C GLU A 615 -56.25 -54.55 5.26
N MET A 616 -55.02 -55.04 5.14
CA MET A 616 -54.48 -55.57 3.90
C MET A 616 -55.24 -56.81 3.41
N THR A 617 -55.64 -57.69 4.32
CA THR A 617 -56.31 -58.95 3.98
C THR A 617 -57.79 -58.81 3.65
N ARG A 618 -58.40 -57.65 3.81
CA ARG A 618 -59.74 -57.37 3.33
C ARG A 618 -59.87 -57.60 1.83
N ALA A 619 -58.81 -57.35 1.06
CA ALA A 619 -58.84 -57.41 -0.40
C ALA A 619 -57.79 -58.39 -0.99
N VAL A 620 -56.86 -58.89 -0.23
CA VAL A 620 -55.76 -59.76 -0.68
C VAL A 620 -55.60 -60.96 0.22
N LYS A 621 -55.48 -62.15 -0.35
CA LYS A 621 -55.25 -63.41 0.42
C LYS A 621 -53.79 -63.60 0.73
N LEU A 622 -53.44 -63.77 2.03
CA LEU A 622 -52.08 -64.10 2.46
C LEU A 622 -51.62 -65.49 1.95
N THR A 623 -52.55 -66.40 1.73
CA THR A 623 -52.28 -67.79 1.32
C THR A 623 -51.93 -67.92 -0.19
N GLY A 624 -51.82 -66.88 -0.95
CA GLY A 624 -51.48 -66.91 -2.36
C GLY A 624 -50.10 -67.39 -2.70
N GLU A 625 -49.77 -67.43 -3.97
CA GLU A 625 -48.44 -67.78 -4.46
C GLU A 625 -47.45 -66.65 -4.35
N MET A 626 -46.17 -66.96 -4.23
CA MET A 626 -45.05 -66.10 -4.25
C MET A 626 -43.90 -66.68 -5.07
N THR A 627 -42.88 -65.91 -5.38
CA THR A 627 -41.71 -66.38 -6.10
C THR A 627 -40.49 -66.24 -5.16
N VAL A 628 -39.73 -67.33 -4.96
CA VAL A 628 -38.51 -67.40 -4.19
C VAL A 628 -37.39 -67.82 -5.15
N ASP A 629 -36.38 -66.99 -5.31
CA ASP A 629 -35.26 -67.18 -6.26
C ASP A 629 -35.72 -67.64 -7.66
N GLY A 630 -36.80 -67.06 -8.16
CA GLY A 630 -37.39 -67.37 -9.47
C GLY A 630 -38.36 -68.57 -9.48
N SER A 631 -38.50 -69.34 -8.37
CA SER A 631 -39.42 -70.48 -8.29
C SER A 631 -40.73 -70.14 -7.59
N VAL A 632 -41.87 -70.49 -8.21
CA VAL A 632 -43.19 -70.25 -7.60
C VAL A 632 -43.43 -71.19 -6.43
N VAL A 633 -43.78 -70.65 -5.27
CA VAL A 633 -44.03 -71.36 -4.03
C VAL A 633 -45.31 -70.84 -3.37
N ARG A 634 -46.10 -71.72 -2.76
CA ARG A 634 -47.24 -71.28 -1.94
C ARG A 634 -46.75 -70.66 -0.65
N PHE A 635 -47.23 -69.43 -0.36
CA PHE A 635 -46.83 -68.69 0.82
C PHE A 635 -46.93 -69.47 2.13
N LYS A 636 -48.05 -70.22 2.31
CA LYS A 636 -48.29 -71.03 3.48
C LYS A 636 -47.23 -72.15 3.68
N LYS A 637 -46.73 -72.69 2.56
CA LYS A 637 -45.65 -73.69 2.58
C LYS A 637 -44.32 -73.02 2.98
N TYR A 638 -43.98 -71.96 2.37
CA TYR A 638 -42.76 -71.18 2.67
C TYR A 638 -42.67 -70.77 4.16
N ILE A 639 -43.75 -70.18 4.71
CA ILE A 639 -43.81 -69.77 6.13
C ILE A 639 -43.59 -70.99 7.06
N LYS A 640 -44.17 -72.17 6.78
CA LYS A 640 -43.98 -73.38 7.57
C LYS A 640 -42.52 -73.89 7.55
N GLU A 641 -41.93 -73.93 6.40
CA GLU A 641 -40.54 -74.37 6.20
C GLU A 641 -39.53 -73.38 6.84
N SER A 642 -39.83 -72.07 6.82
CA SER A 642 -38.99 -71.03 7.38
C SER A 642 -39.25 -70.72 8.87
N ARG A 643 -40.15 -71.42 9.56
CA ARG A 643 -40.65 -71.06 10.90
C ARG A 643 -39.53 -70.81 11.93
N ALA A 644 -38.46 -71.57 11.89
CA ALA A 644 -37.32 -71.43 12.81
C ALA A 644 -36.49 -70.21 12.57
N GLN A 645 -36.66 -69.54 11.42
CA GLN A 645 -35.93 -68.37 11.00
C GLN A 645 -36.79 -67.05 11.04
N LEU A 646 -38.08 -67.23 11.41
CA LEU A 646 -38.99 -66.07 11.52
C LEU A 646 -38.78 -65.33 12.86
N SER A 647 -38.99 -64.03 12.86
CA SER A 647 -39.00 -63.24 14.09
C SER A 647 -40.15 -63.63 15.01
N ALA A 648 -40.00 -63.37 16.30
CA ALA A 648 -41.05 -63.69 17.28
C ALA A 648 -42.38 -63.01 16.89
N THR A 649 -42.33 -61.75 16.47
CA THR A 649 -43.49 -60.99 15.99
C THR A 649 -44.12 -61.64 14.76
N THR A 650 -43.34 -62.09 13.80
CA THR A 650 -43.84 -62.74 12.59
C THR A 650 -44.51 -64.07 12.95
N VAL A 651 -43.95 -64.86 13.91
CA VAL A 651 -44.56 -66.08 14.38
C VAL A 651 -45.91 -65.82 15.02
N GLN A 652 -46.02 -64.87 15.93
CA GLN A 652 -47.28 -64.48 16.57
C GLN A 652 -48.36 -64.05 15.55
N LEU A 653 -47.94 -63.27 14.56
CA LEU A 653 -48.83 -62.83 13.47
C LEU A 653 -49.29 -64.03 12.61
N CYS A 654 -48.39 -64.93 12.28
CA CYS A 654 -48.72 -66.17 11.55
C CYS A 654 -49.70 -67.05 12.29
N GLU A 655 -49.57 -67.17 13.65
CA GLU A 655 -50.51 -67.88 14.51
C GLU A 655 -51.88 -67.17 14.51
N HIS A 656 -51.91 -65.91 14.67
CA HIS A 656 -53.14 -65.09 14.65
C HIS A 656 -53.93 -65.28 13.33
N PHE A 657 -53.24 -65.25 12.19
CA PHE A 657 -53.85 -65.40 10.86
C PHE A 657 -53.96 -66.90 10.40
N ASN A 658 -53.79 -67.87 11.30
CA ASN A 658 -53.91 -69.34 11.08
C ASN A 658 -53.03 -69.87 9.94
N LEU A 659 -51.84 -69.30 9.69
CA LEU A 659 -50.96 -69.74 8.61
C LEU A 659 -50.20 -71.01 8.89
N PHE A 660 -50.10 -71.43 10.12
CA PHE A 660 -49.48 -72.70 10.52
C PHE A 660 -50.49 -73.90 10.58
N SER A 661 -51.80 -73.65 10.45
CA SER A 661 -52.81 -74.68 10.42
C SER A 661 -52.63 -75.61 9.22
N LEU A 662 -53.04 -76.91 9.41
CA LEU A 662 -52.93 -77.97 8.39
C LEU A 662 -54.01 -77.90 7.32
N PHE A 663 -55.01 -76.94 7.41
CA PHE A 663 -56.13 -76.82 6.48
C PHE A 663 -56.23 -75.42 5.90
#